data_0c2ff9fc1a600fab161e464fbc91c15c
#
_entry.id   0c2ff9fc1a600fab161e464fbc91c15c
#
_cell.length_a   1.000
_cell.length_b   1.000
_cell.length_c   1.000
_cell.angle_alpha   90.00
_cell.angle_beta   90.00
_cell.angle_gamma   90.00
#
_symmetry.space_group_name_H-M   'P 1'
#
loop_
_entity.id
_entity.type
_entity.pdbx_description
1 polymer ?
#
loop_
_entity_poly.entity_id
_entity_poly.type
_entity_poly.pdbx_seq_one_letter_code
_entity_poly.pdbx_strand_id
1 'polypeptide(L)'
;MAQSPRAVIKSIIEGDKPKAIERLEKISIKTRNEMPEMCILAEAALLNMEEQSEADKLRGYEMLATHISEIRESLNSEKVFKGDDTTLDEVIRTIEQRSFEAVVARNSETAYRDYLRLATIGNHSNITTIRKKLETKVYEGVIKQRSIGACDAFLSEFSESEYRPEVEAHRTNLYYDEAMKTTDEAIMESFIANFPDHERVDNVTTRLMEQRYKRIVRSEDINQMRWFIDRYPNYHLMDSLKQIMANIEYPTLEDSREALEAFVEYYPKVRQAAEAKSRIVVFRIIERGDIGEIFQYIKKSGYDRNYTRMQHAIAKKHGYIILSQDINSVSLIRFRTIDGKVGYLNHEGRIAVEAQYELKGYMGLGIPSKHAKDIFECTTERGMALVVKDSKIGAINNQGRLVIPTEYTDIAFLDNEVICVKANSTSAYQSGVLSCSVYDYKGVKVAEERSYTTGPSATTFHNWDTTWFSTQVTIKDSYDEWEKSLYVDGKYIGSAYGGFHELTPHYRWFQAQNDEKINVISRYGNVITLNFHSYDIEVIYNNIVMAESISSGNRCVIDLDKQSIISKDKFRDMWAMSDDVILVQYLDNSFGFVSRSLTPVINQRYDRAYSFSCGTAAVIKGSQGYIIDKSGKQISAYYDDIAPLSGYKGLYKVMLNGKCGIIDANDDIIVEIEHQPIKQSHYTSDKLSSVNCTNGVIEWGDGTKSLIFSK
;
A
#
# COMPACT_ATOMS: atom_id res chain seq x y z
N MET A 1 -74.85 -9.31 79.18
CA MET A 1 -73.70 -9.70 80.03
C MET A 1 -72.48 -9.54 79.17
N ALA A 2 -71.46 -8.91 79.68
CA ALA A 2 -70.19 -8.78 78.98
C ALA A 2 -69.58 -10.19 78.81
N GLN A 3 -69.15 -10.54 77.62
CA GLN A 3 -68.52 -11.82 77.30
C GLN A 3 -67.08 -11.81 77.75
N SER A 4 -66.57 -12.92 78.28
CA SER A 4 -65.12 -13.02 78.65
C SER A 4 -64.33 -13.56 77.51
N PRO A 5 -63.01 -13.12 77.36
CA PRO A 5 -62.14 -13.70 76.32
C PRO A 5 -62.03 -15.21 76.42
N ARG A 6 -62.01 -15.77 77.62
CA ARG A 6 -62.07 -17.25 77.84
C ARG A 6 -63.24 -17.94 77.20
N ALA A 7 -64.46 -17.29 77.18
CA ALA A 7 -65.59 -17.85 76.48
C ALA A 7 -65.44 -17.84 74.97
N VAL A 8 -64.69 -16.90 74.41
CA VAL A 8 -64.32 -16.88 72.99
C VAL A 8 -63.45 -18.06 72.66
N ILE A 9 -62.36 -18.26 73.41
CA ILE A 9 -61.41 -19.40 73.18
C ILE A 9 -62.23 -20.72 73.34
N LYS A 10 -63.11 -20.84 74.32
CA LYS A 10 -63.95 -22.05 74.50
C LYS A 10 -64.79 -22.31 73.26
N SER A 11 -65.43 -21.28 72.64
CA SER A 11 -66.16 -21.48 71.39
C SER A 11 -65.27 -21.88 70.23
N ILE A 12 -64.01 -21.40 70.21
CA ILE A 12 -63.03 -21.79 69.20
C ILE A 12 -62.65 -23.27 69.37
N ILE A 13 -62.45 -23.74 70.61
CA ILE A 13 -62.13 -25.13 70.89
C ILE A 13 -63.33 -26.03 70.52
N GLU A 14 -64.53 -25.57 70.76
CA GLU A 14 -65.79 -26.24 70.34
C GLU A 14 -66.09 -26.21 68.83
N GLY A 15 -65.27 -25.49 68.04
CA GLY A 15 -65.39 -25.34 66.59
C GLY A 15 -66.50 -24.38 66.16
N ASP A 16 -67.11 -23.64 67.08
CA ASP A 16 -68.24 -22.75 66.81
C ASP A 16 -67.74 -21.29 66.46
N LYS A 17 -67.31 -21.10 65.22
CA LYS A 17 -66.80 -19.83 64.72
C LYS A 17 -67.80 -18.67 64.77
N PRO A 18 -69.07 -18.82 64.37
CA PRO A 18 -70.03 -17.75 64.50
C PRO A 18 -70.23 -17.26 65.93
N LYS A 19 -70.32 -18.20 66.88
CA LYS A 19 -70.43 -17.89 68.31
C LYS A 19 -69.13 -17.30 68.89
N ALA A 20 -67.98 -17.71 68.38
CA ALA A 20 -66.65 -17.13 68.79
C ALA A 20 -66.57 -15.65 68.31
N ILE A 21 -67.00 -15.35 67.09
CA ILE A 21 -67.04 -13.96 66.54
C ILE A 21 -68.01 -13.15 67.35
N GLU A 22 -69.25 -13.61 67.54
CA GLU A 22 -70.33 -12.92 68.32
C GLU A 22 -69.85 -12.60 69.76
N ARG A 23 -69.15 -13.55 70.38
CA ARG A 23 -68.60 -13.37 71.73
C ARG A 23 -67.43 -12.39 71.76
N LEU A 24 -66.58 -12.41 70.76
CA LEU A 24 -65.42 -11.49 70.67
C LEU A 24 -65.91 -10.02 70.50
N GLU A 25 -66.90 -9.82 69.65
CA GLU A 25 -67.51 -8.51 69.44
C GLU A 25 -68.22 -7.95 70.70
N LYS A 26 -68.73 -8.81 71.56
CA LYS A 26 -69.40 -8.41 72.79
C LYS A 26 -68.43 -8.22 73.96
N ILE A 27 -67.14 -8.36 73.78
CA ILE A 27 -66.17 -8.02 74.81
C ILE A 27 -66.15 -6.52 75.04
N SER A 28 -66.38 -6.08 76.28
CA SER A 28 -66.38 -4.69 76.63
C SER A 28 -65.01 -4.06 76.61
N ILE A 29 -64.93 -2.75 76.36
CA ILE A 29 -63.63 -1.99 76.43
C ILE A 29 -63.00 -2.17 77.80
N LYS A 30 -63.75 -2.23 78.88
CA LYS A 30 -63.31 -2.49 80.24
C LYS A 30 -62.58 -3.83 80.31
N THR A 31 -63.14 -4.88 79.79
CA THR A 31 -62.55 -6.25 79.80
C THR A 31 -61.34 -6.34 78.90
N ARG A 32 -61.32 -5.59 77.80
CA ARG A 32 -60.15 -5.50 76.93
C ARG A 32 -58.96 -4.84 77.65
N ASN A 33 -59.20 -3.80 78.46
CA ASN A 33 -58.19 -3.13 79.26
C ASN A 33 -57.74 -3.93 80.49
N GLU A 34 -58.62 -4.73 81.11
CA GLU A 34 -58.30 -5.54 82.31
C GLU A 34 -57.67 -6.88 81.97
N MET A 35 -57.86 -7.42 80.77
CA MET A 35 -57.32 -8.71 80.31
C MET A 35 -56.78 -8.62 78.85
N PRO A 36 -55.91 -7.70 78.53
CA PRO A 36 -55.45 -7.49 77.13
C PRO A 36 -54.81 -8.75 76.54
N GLU A 37 -54.00 -9.45 77.32
CA GLU A 37 -53.22 -10.63 76.83
C GLU A 37 -54.17 -11.80 76.49
N MET A 38 -55.28 -11.98 77.28
CA MET A 38 -56.31 -12.97 77.02
C MET A 38 -57.14 -12.62 75.78
N CYS A 39 -57.36 -11.32 75.55
CA CYS A 39 -58.08 -10.87 74.33
C CYS A 39 -57.18 -11.08 73.08
N ILE A 40 -55.92 -10.79 73.17
CA ILE A 40 -54.93 -11.03 72.06
C ILE A 40 -54.88 -12.55 71.77
N LEU A 41 -54.79 -13.40 72.80
CA LEU A 41 -54.80 -14.85 72.61
C LEU A 41 -56.14 -15.34 71.96
N ALA A 42 -57.33 -14.79 72.37
CA ALA A 42 -58.60 -15.14 71.81
C ALA A 42 -58.72 -14.68 70.31
N GLU A 43 -58.24 -13.48 69.97
CA GLU A 43 -58.21 -12.99 68.59
C GLU A 43 -57.26 -13.80 67.75
N ALA A 44 -56.07 -14.11 68.24
CA ALA A 44 -55.13 -14.95 67.56
C ALA A 44 -55.63 -16.35 67.29
N ALA A 45 -56.29 -16.94 68.29
CA ALA A 45 -56.91 -18.26 68.17
C ALA A 45 -58.08 -18.27 67.14
N LEU A 46 -58.93 -17.21 67.10
CA LEU A 46 -60.00 -17.05 66.12
C LEU A 46 -59.45 -16.96 64.69
N LEU A 47 -58.41 -16.17 64.48
CA LEU A 47 -57.72 -16.07 63.19
C LEU A 47 -57.10 -17.38 62.73
N ASN A 48 -56.87 -18.30 63.65
CA ASN A 48 -56.23 -19.60 63.36
C ASN A 48 -57.24 -20.77 63.33
N MET A 49 -58.54 -20.51 63.25
CA MET A 49 -59.55 -21.57 63.02
C MET A 49 -59.39 -22.17 61.60
N GLU A 50 -59.83 -23.47 61.43
CA GLU A 50 -59.61 -24.18 60.15
C GLU A 50 -60.18 -23.45 58.93
N GLU A 51 -61.32 -22.79 59.06
CA GLU A 51 -62.05 -22.09 58.01
C GLU A 51 -61.42 -20.69 57.65
N GLN A 52 -60.38 -20.26 58.37
CA GLN A 52 -59.78 -18.97 58.10
C GLN A 52 -58.75 -19.06 56.94
N SER A 53 -58.58 -17.91 56.29
CA SER A 53 -57.57 -17.85 55.22
C SER A 53 -56.14 -18.06 55.70
N GLU A 54 -55.26 -18.51 54.85
CA GLU A 54 -53.80 -18.65 55.15
C GLU A 54 -53.24 -17.36 55.68
N ALA A 55 -53.69 -16.21 55.13
CA ALA A 55 -53.22 -14.88 55.55
C ALA A 55 -53.70 -14.57 56.99
N ASP A 56 -54.93 -14.92 57.33
CA ASP A 56 -55.48 -14.70 58.67
C ASP A 56 -54.73 -15.58 59.70
N LYS A 57 -54.49 -16.86 59.36
CA LYS A 57 -53.70 -17.74 60.22
C LYS A 57 -52.32 -17.21 60.52
N LEU A 58 -51.59 -16.68 59.50
CA LEU A 58 -50.31 -16.02 59.69
C LEU A 58 -50.41 -14.75 60.54
N ARG A 59 -51.45 -13.94 60.35
CA ARG A 59 -51.74 -12.76 61.16
C ARG A 59 -51.98 -13.11 62.62
N GLY A 60 -52.76 -14.16 62.89
CA GLY A 60 -52.99 -14.65 64.23
C GLY A 60 -51.72 -15.16 64.90
N TYR A 61 -50.84 -15.81 64.14
CA TYR A 61 -49.53 -16.23 64.64
C TYR A 61 -48.63 -15.02 64.94
N GLU A 62 -48.64 -14.00 64.10
CA GLU A 62 -47.89 -12.76 64.32
C GLU A 62 -48.35 -12.05 65.60
N MET A 63 -49.65 -11.95 65.81
CA MET A 63 -50.21 -11.37 67.01
C MET A 63 -49.79 -12.15 68.27
N LEU A 64 -49.81 -13.48 68.19
CA LEU A 64 -49.37 -14.34 69.29
C LEU A 64 -47.88 -14.21 69.54
N ALA A 65 -47.05 -14.25 68.49
CA ALA A 65 -45.58 -14.17 68.59
C ALA A 65 -45.11 -12.83 69.18
N THR A 66 -45.76 -11.72 68.75
CA THR A 66 -45.43 -10.37 69.24
C THR A 66 -45.68 -10.22 70.75
N HIS A 67 -46.71 -10.89 71.28
CA HIS A 67 -47.13 -10.72 72.66
C HIS A 67 -46.92 -11.96 73.55
N ILE A 68 -46.17 -12.95 73.06
CA ILE A 68 -46.02 -14.26 73.72
C ILE A 68 -45.47 -14.17 75.15
N SER A 69 -44.50 -13.27 75.36
CA SER A 69 -43.88 -13.07 76.69
C SER A 69 -44.92 -12.55 77.70
N GLU A 70 -45.65 -11.52 77.28
CA GLU A 70 -46.67 -10.91 78.11
C GLU A 70 -47.83 -11.89 78.40
N ILE A 71 -48.27 -12.65 77.38
CA ILE A 71 -49.28 -13.70 77.49
C ILE A 71 -48.81 -14.79 78.49
N ARG A 72 -47.59 -15.29 78.42
CA ARG A 72 -47.07 -16.29 79.31
C ARG A 72 -46.92 -15.79 80.75
N GLU A 73 -46.47 -14.54 80.91
CA GLU A 73 -46.33 -13.91 82.22
C GLU A 73 -47.70 -13.70 82.90
N SER A 74 -48.66 -13.18 82.15
CA SER A 74 -49.98 -12.86 82.65
C SER A 74 -50.87 -14.06 82.88
N LEU A 75 -50.78 -15.11 82.03
CA LEU A 75 -51.79 -16.23 82.04
C LEU A 75 -51.29 -17.50 82.71
N ASN A 76 -50.12 -17.58 83.29
CA ASN A 76 -49.59 -18.69 84.00
C ASN A 76 -49.90 -20.09 83.38
N SER A 77 -48.97 -21.01 83.22
CA SER A 77 -49.05 -22.20 82.36
C SER A 77 -50.05 -23.30 82.75
N GLU A 78 -50.77 -23.17 83.87
CA GLU A 78 -51.72 -24.17 84.33
C GLU A 78 -53.14 -23.77 84.06
N LYS A 79 -53.88 -24.49 83.22
CA LYS A 79 -55.32 -24.38 82.93
C LYS A 79 -55.85 -22.96 82.62
N VAL A 80 -55.96 -22.65 81.31
CA VAL A 80 -56.62 -21.38 80.83
C VAL A 80 -58.12 -21.30 81.17
N PHE A 81 -58.70 -22.43 81.47
CA PHE A 81 -60.18 -22.53 81.73
C PHE A 81 -60.50 -23.31 82.95
N LYS A 82 -61.46 -22.83 83.82
CA LYS A 82 -62.01 -23.56 84.96
C LYS A 82 -62.93 -24.67 84.46
N GLY A 83 -62.60 -25.94 84.62
CA GLY A 83 -63.37 -27.09 84.20
C GLY A 83 -63.10 -27.60 82.76
N ASP A 84 -62.07 -27.19 82.15
CA ASP A 84 -61.57 -27.68 80.86
C ASP A 84 -60.06 -28.05 81.00
N ASP A 85 -59.65 -29.14 80.38
CA ASP A 85 -58.30 -29.63 80.51
C ASP A 85 -57.32 -28.97 79.51
N THR A 86 -57.78 -28.04 78.70
CA THR A 86 -57.01 -27.33 77.73
C THR A 86 -56.04 -26.31 78.38
N THR A 87 -54.81 -26.48 78.16
CA THR A 87 -53.71 -25.63 78.70
C THR A 87 -53.40 -24.48 77.76
N LEU A 88 -52.73 -23.39 78.25
CA LEU A 88 -52.25 -22.31 77.46
C LEU A 88 -51.28 -22.79 76.34
N ASP A 89 -50.44 -23.73 76.68
CA ASP A 89 -49.48 -24.32 75.72
C ASP A 89 -50.14 -25.13 74.61
N GLU A 90 -51.33 -25.73 74.88
CA GLU A 90 -52.12 -26.43 73.84
C GLU A 90 -52.74 -25.45 72.84
N VAL A 91 -53.26 -24.31 73.33
CA VAL A 91 -53.76 -23.23 72.45
C VAL A 91 -52.68 -22.64 71.59
N ILE A 92 -51.52 -22.34 72.22
CA ILE A 92 -50.33 -21.82 71.52
C ILE A 92 -49.89 -22.82 70.46
N ARG A 93 -49.77 -24.11 70.82
CA ARG A 93 -49.37 -25.16 69.86
C ARG A 93 -50.34 -25.32 68.71
N THR A 94 -51.67 -25.19 68.97
CA THR A 94 -52.64 -25.28 67.92
C THR A 94 -52.59 -24.13 66.96
N ILE A 95 -52.41 -22.90 67.45
CA ILE A 95 -52.21 -21.71 66.62
C ILE A 95 -50.93 -21.88 65.77
N GLU A 96 -49.82 -22.29 66.38
CA GLU A 96 -48.56 -22.49 65.70
C GLU A 96 -48.68 -23.60 64.64
N GLN A 97 -49.24 -24.74 64.97
CA GLN A 97 -49.40 -25.86 64.02
C GLN A 97 -50.31 -25.47 62.80
N ARG A 98 -51.43 -24.79 63.01
CA ARG A 98 -52.32 -24.33 61.91
C ARG A 98 -51.64 -23.26 61.08
N SER A 99 -50.84 -22.39 61.68
CA SER A 99 -50.07 -21.38 60.98
C SER A 99 -48.93 -22.01 60.14
N PHE A 100 -48.29 -23.03 60.72
CA PHE A 100 -47.30 -23.86 60.02
C PHE A 100 -47.94 -24.51 58.75
N GLU A 101 -49.08 -25.16 58.92
CA GLU A 101 -49.79 -25.80 57.80
C GLU A 101 -50.20 -24.77 56.74
N ALA A 102 -50.73 -23.59 57.14
CA ALA A 102 -51.05 -22.49 56.22
C ALA A 102 -49.81 -21.98 55.46
N VAL A 103 -48.71 -21.83 56.13
CA VAL A 103 -47.45 -21.39 55.51
C VAL A 103 -46.93 -22.42 54.49
N VAL A 104 -47.04 -23.73 54.86
CA VAL A 104 -46.65 -24.82 53.96
C VAL A 104 -47.58 -24.88 52.76
N ALA A 105 -48.92 -24.68 52.92
CA ALA A 105 -49.88 -24.65 51.84
C ALA A 105 -49.63 -23.48 50.90
N ARG A 106 -49.32 -22.27 51.39
CA ARG A 106 -49.01 -21.09 50.62
C ARG A 106 -47.73 -21.24 49.77
N ASN A 107 -46.80 -22.03 50.23
CA ASN A 107 -45.58 -22.41 49.51
C ASN A 107 -44.87 -21.25 48.82
N SER A 108 -44.68 -20.15 49.54
CA SER A 108 -43.97 -18.95 49.03
C SER A 108 -42.84 -18.52 49.92
N GLU A 109 -41.79 -17.98 49.33
CA GLU A 109 -40.62 -17.48 50.06
C GLU A 109 -41.01 -16.47 51.14
N THR A 110 -41.88 -15.51 50.79
CA THR A 110 -42.34 -14.47 51.72
C THR A 110 -43.03 -15.08 52.92
N ALA A 111 -43.92 -16.05 52.71
CA ALA A 111 -44.61 -16.73 53.82
C ALA A 111 -43.65 -17.50 54.73
N TYR A 112 -42.64 -18.15 54.12
CA TYR A 112 -41.60 -18.85 54.91
C TYR A 112 -40.75 -17.90 55.72
N ARG A 113 -40.34 -16.76 55.16
CA ARG A 113 -39.56 -15.71 55.84
C ARG A 113 -40.33 -15.06 56.98
N ASP A 114 -41.61 -14.73 56.73
CA ASP A 114 -42.51 -14.18 57.75
C ASP A 114 -42.73 -15.12 58.90
N TYR A 115 -42.95 -16.42 58.65
CA TYR A 115 -43.04 -17.42 59.72
C TYR A 115 -41.76 -17.53 60.51
N LEU A 116 -40.61 -17.61 59.88
CA LEU A 116 -39.30 -17.71 60.55
C LEU A 116 -38.95 -16.47 61.35
N ARG A 117 -39.36 -15.27 60.91
CA ARG A 117 -39.22 -14.03 61.71
C ARG A 117 -39.95 -14.08 63.02
N LEU A 118 -41.08 -14.78 63.04
CA LEU A 118 -41.99 -14.95 64.20
C LEU A 118 -41.61 -16.24 65.04
N ALA A 119 -40.57 -16.95 64.70
CA ALA A 119 -40.24 -18.30 65.22
C ALA A 119 -39.82 -18.33 66.69
N THR A 120 -40.07 -17.28 67.47
CA THR A 120 -39.75 -17.22 68.92
C THR A 120 -40.64 -18.19 69.75
N ILE A 121 -41.76 -18.64 69.21
CA ILE A 121 -42.73 -19.53 69.87
C ILE A 121 -42.91 -20.84 69.12
N GLY A 122 -42.30 -21.02 67.94
CA GLY A 122 -42.51 -22.17 67.08
C GLY A 122 -41.87 -23.46 67.62
N ASN A 123 -42.49 -24.57 67.21
CA ASN A 123 -41.90 -25.90 67.45
C ASN A 123 -40.58 -26.02 66.62
N HIS A 124 -39.49 -26.49 67.27
CA HIS A 124 -38.19 -26.62 66.64
C HIS A 124 -38.22 -27.47 65.34
N SER A 125 -39.06 -28.52 65.29
CA SER A 125 -39.28 -29.34 64.07
C SER A 125 -39.91 -28.57 62.96
N ASN A 126 -40.94 -27.72 63.24
CA ASN A 126 -41.59 -26.85 62.25
C ASN A 126 -40.67 -25.80 61.72
N ILE A 127 -39.91 -25.15 62.59
CA ILE A 127 -38.88 -24.16 62.19
C ILE A 127 -37.87 -24.80 61.26
N THR A 128 -37.35 -26.00 61.59
CA THR A 128 -36.41 -26.72 60.74
C THR A 128 -37.03 -27.08 59.40
N THR A 129 -38.27 -27.54 59.39
CA THR A 129 -39.00 -27.86 58.16
C THR A 129 -39.21 -26.63 57.25
N ILE A 130 -39.64 -25.49 57.84
CA ILE A 130 -39.83 -24.26 57.10
C ILE A 130 -38.48 -23.71 56.58
N ARG A 131 -37.40 -23.77 57.35
CA ARG A 131 -36.05 -23.39 56.86
C ARG A 131 -35.69 -24.22 55.62
N LYS A 132 -35.88 -25.52 55.66
CA LYS A 132 -35.61 -26.40 54.52
C LYS A 132 -36.50 -26.07 53.32
N LYS A 133 -37.76 -25.81 53.55
CA LYS A 133 -38.70 -25.37 52.48
C LYS A 133 -38.33 -24.00 51.91
N LEU A 134 -37.92 -23.05 52.75
CA LEU A 134 -37.40 -21.77 52.34
C LEU A 134 -36.16 -21.94 51.46
N GLU A 135 -35.20 -22.70 51.93
CA GLU A 135 -33.99 -23.01 51.19
C GLU A 135 -34.29 -23.56 49.79
N THR A 136 -35.14 -24.61 49.72
CA THR A 136 -35.62 -25.17 48.43
C THR A 136 -36.28 -24.11 47.55
N LYS A 137 -37.13 -23.28 48.16
CA LYS A 137 -37.89 -22.24 47.42
C LYS A 137 -37.01 -21.15 46.86
N VAL A 138 -36.04 -20.67 47.67
CA VAL A 138 -35.04 -19.70 47.24
C VAL A 138 -34.16 -20.32 46.16
N TYR A 139 -33.73 -21.56 46.32
CA TYR A 139 -32.95 -22.29 45.31
C TYR A 139 -33.72 -22.35 43.97
N GLU A 140 -35.00 -22.77 43.96
CA GLU A 140 -35.82 -22.77 42.72
C GLU A 140 -35.89 -21.39 42.06
N GLY A 141 -35.96 -20.33 42.87
CA GLY A 141 -35.96 -18.94 42.43
C GLY A 141 -34.64 -18.55 41.79
N VAL A 142 -33.55 -18.87 42.44
CA VAL A 142 -32.17 -18.57 41.99
C VAL A 142 -31.85 -19.23 40.64
N ILE A 143 -32.21 -20.53 40.52
CA ILE A 143 -31.97 -21.24 39.23
C ILE A 143 -32.80 -20.66 38.08
N LYS A 144 -33.98 -20.11 38.35
CA LYS A 144 -34.82 -19.44 37.34
C LYS A 144 -34.34 -18.04 37.00
N GLN A 145 -33.79 -17.34 38.00
CA GLN A 145 -33.28 -15.96 37.84
C GLN A 145 -31.90 -15.96 37.25
N ARG A 146 -31.60 -15.86 36.10
CA ARG A 146 -30.23 -15.80 35.50
C ARG A 146 -29.42 -14.61 36.05
N SER A 147 -29.16 -14.62 37.37
CA SER A 147 -28.48 -13.53 38.08
C SER A 147 -27.36 -14.06 39.00
N ILE A 148 -26.13 -13.59 38.76
CA ILE A 148 -24.97 -13.89 39.60
C ILE A 148 -25.25 -13.40 41.02
N GLY A 149 -25.76 -12.18 41.20
CA GLY A 149 -26.10 -11.62 42.53
C GLY A 149 -27.11 -12.47 43.33
N ALA A 150 -28.09 -13.11 42.63
CA ALA A 150 -29.02 -14.01 43.27
C ALA A 150 -28.29 -15.30 43.79
N CYS A 151 -27.37 -15.84 43.01
CA CYS A 151 -26.52 -16.97 43.44
C CYS A 151 -25.67 -16.60 44.66
N ASP A 152 -25.03 -15.43 44.62
CA ASP A 152 -24.18 -14.98 45.74
C ASP A 152 -25.01 -14.76 47.02
N ALA A 153 -26.21 -14.17 46.91
CA ALA A 153 -27.11 -14.02 48.03
C ALA A 153 -27.53 -15.38 48.62
N PHE A 154 -27.85 -16.39 47.80
CA PHE A 154 -28.15 -17.73 48.24
C PHE A 154 -26.95 -18.39 48.96
N LEU A 155 -25.79 -18.34 48.35
CA LEU A 155 -24.56 -18.95 48.89
C LEU A 155 -24.13 -18.32 50.23
N SER A 156 -24.46 -17.04 50.43
CA SER A 156 -24.22 -16.32 51.70
C SER A 156 -25.27 -16.67 52.75
N GLU A 157 -26.56 -16.77 52.38
CA GLU A 157 -27.65 -17.06 53.33
C GLU A 157 -27.67 -18.52 53.74
N PHE A 158 -27.39 -19.43 52.82
CA PHE A 158 -27.47 -20.89 53.02
C PHE A 158 -26.09 -21.54 52.82
N SER A 159 -25.11 -21.18 53.67
CA SER A 159 -23.72 -21.61 53.55
C SER A 159 -23.56 -23.15 53.61
N GLU A 160 -24.41 -23.85 54.34
CA GLU A 160 -24.35 -25.31 54.54
C GLU A 160 -25.41 -26.06 53.71
N SER A 161 -25.96 -25.40 52.68
CA SER A 161 -27.03 -25.95 51.84
C SER A 161 -26.59 -27.18 51.03
N GLU A 162 -27.46 -28.17 50.92
CA GLU A 162 -27.28 -29.29 49.98
C GLU A 162 -27.28 -28.86 48.51
N TYR A 163 -27.90 -27.71 48.18
CA TYR A 163 -27.95 -27.11 46.82
C TYR A 163 -26.71 -26.29 46.50
N ARG A 164 -25.79 -26.10 47.44
CA ARG A 164 -24.58 -25.27 47.26
C ARG A 164 -23.83 -25.64 45.98
N PRO A 165 -23.48 -26.90 45.69
CA PRO A 165 -22.70 -27.26 44.49
C PRO A 165 -23.44 -26.91 43.22
N GLU A 166 -24.78 -27.06 43.18
CA GLU A 166 -25.58 -26.76 42.01
C GLU A 166 -25.69 -25.24 41.75
N VAL A 167 -25.83 -24.44 42.84
CA VAL A 167 -25.87 -22.98 42.75
C VAL A 167 -24.50 -22.43 42.34
N GLU A 168 -23.42 -22.98 42.86
CA GLU A 168 -22.04 -22.64 42.45
C GLU A 168 -21.81 -22.96 40.96
N ALA A 169 -22.23 -24.13 40.49
CA ALA A 169 -22.14 -24.51 39.10
C ALA A 169 -23.02 -23.58 38.19
N HIS A 170 -24.25 -23.25 38.66
CA HIS A 170 -25.12 -22.31 37.94
C HIS A 170 -24.50 -20.92 37.86
N ARG A 171 -23.96 -20.39 38.95
CA ARG A 171 -23.21 -19.13 39.02
C ARG A 171 -22.04 -19.12 38.05
N THR A 172 -21.24 -20.18 38.01
CA THR A 172 -20.09 -20.33 37.13
C THR A 172 -20.53 -20.32 35.65
N ASN A 173 -21.65 -20.99 35.35
CA ASN A 173 -22.23 -20.95 34.02
C ASN A 173 -22.74 -19.55 33.61
N LEU A 174 -23.22 -18.75 34.56
CA LEU A 174 -23.60 -17.36 34.30
C LEU A 174 -22.39 -16.47 33.99
N TYR A 175 -21.29 -16.65 34.73
CA TYR A 175 -20.00 -16.00 34.40
C TYR A 175 -19.50 -16.42 33.02
N TYR A 176 -19.64 -17.70 32.67
CA TYR A 176 -19.34 -18.16 31.31
C TYR A 176 -20.19 -17.48 30.26
N ASP A 177 -21.51 -17.42 30.47
CA ASP A 177 -22.44 -16.74 29.54
C ASP A 177 -22.11 -15.25 29.38
N GLU A 178 -21.71 -14.58 30.45
CA GLU A 178 -21.26 -13.19 30.44
C GLU A 178 -19.96 -13.04 29.61
N ALA A 179 -18.96 -13.86 29.90
CA ALA A 179 -17.68 -13.87 29.19
C ALA A 179 -17.87 -14.16 27.69
N MET A 180 -18.84 -15.02 27.34
CA MET A 180 -19.16 -15.34 25.95
C MET A 180 -19.95 -14.25 25.22
N LYS A 181 -20.64 -13.35 25.91
CA LYS A 181 -21.42 -12.26 25.31
C LYS A 181 -20.68 -10.93 25.24
N THR A 182 -19.78 -10.71 26.17
CA THR A 182 -19.01 -9.46 26.26
C THR A 182 -18.00 -9.30 25.12
N THR A 183 -17.59 -8.05 24.89
CA THR A 183 -16.38 -7.69 24.10
C THR A 183 -15.25 -7.19 25.00
N ASP A 184 -15.47 -7.12 26.32
CA ASP A 184 -14.49 -6.71 27.31
C ASP A 184 -13.52 -7.86 27.60
N GLU A 185 -12.26 -7.65 27.25
CA GLU A 185 -11.19 -8.63 27.46
C GLU A 185 -10.96 -8.89 28.95
N ALA A 186 -11.14 -7.91 29.84
CA ALA A 186 -10.90 -8.06 31.29
C ALA A 186 -11.89 -9.04 31.92
N ILE A 187 -13.15 -9.05 31.47
CA ILE A 187 -14.17 -10.01 31.94
C ILE A 187 -13.81 -11.43 31.50
N MET A 188 -13.36 -11.60 30.25
CA MET A 188 -12.92 -12.90 29.74
C MET A 188 -11.68 -13.41 30.50
N GLU A 189 -10.68 -12.54 30.75
CA GLU A 189 -9.50 -12.87 31.53
C GLU A 189 -9.84 -13.26 32.96
N SER A 190 -10.73 -12.51 33.59
CA SER A 190 -11.22 -12.81 34.94
C SER A 190 -11.89 -14.17 35.00
N PHE A 191 -12.71 -14.54 34.00
CA PHE A 191 -13.30 -15.86 33.93
C PHE A 191 -12.25 -16.96 33.83
N ILE A 192 -11.27 -16.83 32.92
CA ILE A 192 -10.21 -17.81 32.71
C ILE A 192 -9.36 -17.97 33.97
N ALA A 193 -9.07 -16.88 34.68
CA ALA A 193 -8.26 -16.90 35.91
C ALA A 193 -9.00 -17.54 37.10
N ASN A 194 -10.32 -17.24 37.24
CA ASN A 194 -11.11 -17.69 38.37
C ASN A 194 -11.68 -19.12 38.18
N PHE A 195 -11.81 -19.57 36.94
CA PHE A 195 -12.41 -20.86 36.59
C PHE A 195 -11.57 -21.64 35.57
N PRO A 196 -10.30 -21.92 35.89
CA PRO A 196 -9.36 -22.58 34.94
C PRO A 196 -9.79 -24.01 34.59
N ASP A 197 -10.51 -24.70 35.48
CA ASP A 197 -10.95 -26.08 35.31
C ASP A 197 -12.37 -26.19 34.72
N HIS A 198 -12.97 -25.08 34.31
CA HIS A 198 -14.29 -25.11 33.72
C HIS A 198 -14.27 -25.84 32.37
N GLU A 199 -15.19 -26.75 32.13
CA GLU A 199 -15.27 -27.61 30.91
C GLU A 199 -15.22 -26.86 29.59
N ARG A 200 -15.62 -25.57 29.59
CA ARG A 200 -15.70 -24.71 28.39
C ARG A 200 -14.76 -23.52 28.47
N VAL A 201 -13.70 -23.57 29.30
CA VAL A 201 -12.72 -22.48 29.43
C VAL A 201 -12.00 -22.19 28.10
N ASP A 202 -11.77 -23.20 27.27
CA ASP A 202 -11.15 -23.09 25.96
C ASP A 202 -11.99 -22.23 24.99
N ASN A 203 -13.32 -22.26 25.12
CA ASN A 203 -14.19 -21.42 24.30
C ASN A 203 -14.00 -19.93 24.64
N VAL A 204 -13.88 -19.59 25.93
CA VAL A 204 -13.63 -18.22 26.38
C VAL A 204 -12.22 -17.78 25.97
N THR A 205 -11.24 -18.66 26.10
CA THR A 205 -9.86 -18.42 25.66
C THR A 205 -9.80 -18.15 24.16
N THR A 206 -10.47 -18.94 23.35
CA THR A 206 -10.55 -18.76 21.91
C THR A 206 -11.22 -17.40 21.57
N ARG A 207 -12.31 -17.08 22.24
CA ARG A 207 -13.01 -15.82 22.05
C ARG A 207 -12.14 -14.60 22.44
N LEU A 208 -11.41 -14.69 23.54
CA LEU A 208 -10.45 -13.67 23.97
C LEU A 208 -9.37 -13.45 22.91
N MET A 209 -8.79 -14.53 22.38
CA MET A 209 -7.83 -14.45 21.28
C MET A 209 -8.41 -13.78 20.04
N GLU A 210 -9.66 -14.11 19.64
CA GLU A 210 -10.34 -13.47 18.51
C GLU A 210 -10.58 -11.97 18.74
N GLN A 211 -10.99 -11.56 19.94
CA GLN A 211 -11.18 -10.14 20.26
C GLN A 211 -9.86 -9.38 20.23
N ARG A 212 -8.82 -9.94 20.83
CA ARG A 212 -7.45 -9.39 20.77
C ARG A 212 -6.95 -9.26 19.35
N TYR A 213 -7.09 -10.31 18.56
CA TYR A 213 -6.73 -10.27 17.15
C TYR A 213 -7.44 -9.13 16.40
N LYS A 214 -8.76 -9.03 16.54
CA LYS A 214 -9.55 -7.95 15.91
C LYS A 214 -9.11 -6.56 16.36
N ARG A 215 -8.79 -6.39 17.64
CA ARG A 215 -8.32 -5.10 18.20
C ARG A 215 -6.97 -4.70 17.64
N ILE A 216 -6.00 -5.61 17.68
CA ILE A 216 -4.63 -5.32 17.21
C ILE A 216 -4.56 -5.11 15.70
N VAL A 217 -5.37 -5.85 14.92
CA VAL A 217 -5.46 -5.63 13.47
C VAL A 217 -6.01 -4.24 13.16
N ARG A 218 -7.00 -3.75 13.93
CA ARG A 218 -7.56 -2.40 13.75
C ARG A 218 -6.62 -1.28 14.20
N SER A 219 -5.78 -1.52 15.19
CA SER A 219 -4.83 -0.51 15.70
C SER A 219 -3.65 -0.29 14.76
N GLU A 220 -3.36 -1.25 13.87
CA GLU A 220 -2.17 -1.29 13.01
C GLU A 220 -0.84 -1.16 13.77
N ASP A 221 -0.86 -1.42 15.09
CA ASP A 221 0.31 -1.35 15.95
C ASP A 221 1.16 -2.62 15.84
N ILE A 222 2.28 -2.51 15.16
CA ILE A 222 3.23 -3.60 14.93
C ILE A 222 3.73 -4.24 16.24
N ASN A 223 3.95 -3.45 17.28
CA ASN A 223 4.46 -3.98 18.56
C ASN A 223 3.41 -4.85 19.23
N GLN A 224 2.13 -4.45 19.19
CA GLN A 224 1.03 -5.27 19.70
C GLN A 224 0.84 -6.53 18.85
N MET A 225 1.03 -6.45 17.53
CA MET A 225 0.97 -7.62 16.65
C MET A 225 2.10 -8.62 16.99
N ARG A 226 3.33 -8.14 17.18
CA ARG A 226 4.48 -8.98 17.61
C ARG A 226 4.21 -9.64 18.96
N TRP A 227 3.75 -8.85 19.95
CA TRP A 227 3.35 -9.40 21.25
C TRP A 227 2.30 -10.52 21.10
N PHE A 228 1.33 -10.37 20.22
CA PHE A 228 0.31 -11.40 19.98
C PHE A 228 0.91 -12.67 19.36
N ILE A 229 1.82 -12.52 18.41
CA ILE A 229 2.54 -13.66 17.79
C ILE A 229 3.30 -14.45 18.84
N ASP A 230 4.05 -13.78 19.71
CA ASP A 230 4.84 -14.40 20.75
C ASP A 230 3.97 -15.12 21.79
N ARG A 231 2.82 -14.52 22.12
CA ARG A 231 1.89 -15.06 23.12
C ARG A 231 1.03 -16.21 22.61
N TYR A 232 0.67 -16.17 21.32
CA TYR A 232 -0.27 -17.13 20.70
C TYR A 232 0.28 -17.73 19.40
N PRO A 233 1.43 -18.41 19.42
CA PRO A 233 2.13 -18.86 18.20
C PRO A 233 1.33 -19.80 17.31
N ASN A 234 0.35 -20.51 17.86
CA ASN A 234 -0.48 -21.51 17.17
C ASN A 234 -1.85 -20.96 16.76
N TYR A 235 -2.08 -19.65 16.85
CA TYR A 235 -3.38 -19.08 16.46
C TYR A 235 -3.61 -19.25 14.95
N HIS A 236 -4.81 -19.69 14.57
CA HIS A 236 -5.12 -20.11 13.20
C HIS A 236 -5.00 -19.01 12.13
N LEU A 237 -5.07 -17.73 12.50
CA LEU A 237 -4.89 -16.58 11.59
C LEU A 237 -3.48 -15.97 11.63
N MET A 238 -2.50 -16.73 12.11
CA MET A 238 -1.12 -16.24 12.25
C MET A 238 -0.50 -15.80 10.92
N ASP A 239 -0.71 -16.59 9.85
CA ASP A 239 -0.21 -16.23 8.52
C ASP A 239 -0.88 -14.95 7.99
N SER A 240 -2.17 -14.76 8.28
CA SER A 240 -2.90 -13.53 7.94
C SER A 240 -2.35 -12.32 8.71
N LEU A 241 -2.07 -12.49 10.01
CA LEU A 241 -1.48 -11.42 10.82
C LEU A 241 -0.10 -11.02 10.31
N LYS A 242 0.76 -11.98 10.00
CA LYS A 242 2.08 -11.75 9.39
C LYS A 242 1.96 -11.05 8.03
N GLN A 243 0.94 -11.38 7.23
CA GLN A 243 0.70 -10.68 5.96
C GLN A 243 0.30 -9.21 6.18
N ILE A 244 -0.53 -8.92 7.21
CA ILE A 244 -0.91 -7.54 7.56
C ILE A 244 0.31 -6.75 8.03
N MET A 245 1.12 -7.30 8.92
CA MET A 245 2.37 -6.69 9.38
C MET A 245 3.31 -6.39 8.22
N ALA A 246 3.48 -7.36 7.32
CA ALA A 246 4.31 -7.20 6.14
C ALA A 246 3.80 -6.09 5.20
N ASN A 247 2.49 -5.89 5.08
CA ASN A 247 1.92 -4.78 4.30
C ASN A 247 2.27 -3.41 4.90
N ILE A 248 2.42 -3.33 6.23
CA ILE A 248 2.77 -2.09 6.93
C ILE A 248 4.28 -1.85 6.89
N GLU A 249 5.10 -2.87 7.17
CA GLU A 249 6.55 -2.72 7.29
C GLU A 249 7.28 -2.66 5.95
N TYR A 250 6.85 -3.45 4.95
CA TYR A 250 7.56 -3.54 3.67
C TYR A 250 7.71 -2.20 2.93
N PRO A 251 6.69 -1.29 2.88
CA PRO A 251 6.81 -0.01 2.20
C PRO A 251 7.79 0.98 2.86
N THR A 252 8.11 0.77 4.14
CA THR A 252 9.01 1.63 4.93
C THR A 252 10.37 0.98 5.16
N LEU A 253 10.57 -0.21 4.59
CA LEU A 253 11.81 -0.95 4.75
C LEU A 253 12.95 -0.22 4.05
N GLU A 254 14.10 -0.14 4.73
CA GLU A 254 15.32 0.39 4.13
C GLU A 254 15.69 -0.38 2.87
N ASP A 255 16.11 0.34 1.81
CA ASP A 255 16.50 -0.25 0.53
C ASP A 255 17.92 -0.82 0.60
N SER A 256 18.14 -1.78 1.50
CA SER A 256 19.40 -2.49 1.70
C SER A 256 19.21 -4.00 1.62
N ARG A 257 20.26 -4.73 1.28
CA ARG A 257 20.24 -6.19 1.24
C ARG A 257 19.93 -6.78 2.61
N GLU A 258 20.58 -6.25 3.65
CA GLU A 258 20.46 -6.69 5.04
C GLU A 258 19.02 -6.57 5.55
N ALA A 259 18.37 -5.43 5.29
CA ALA A 259 16.97 -5.22 5.67
C ALA A 259 16.03 -6.17 4.93
N LEU A 260 16.25 -6.39 3.64
CA LEU A 260 15.46 -7.34 2.85
C LEU A 260 15.66 -8.80 3.28
N GLU A 261 16.89 -9.21 3.61
CA GLU A 261 17.19 -10.55 4.11
C GLU A 261 16.51 -10.77 5.48
N ALA A 262 16.60 -9.82 6.41
CA ALA A 262 15.91 -9.87 7.69
C ALA A 262 14.37 -9.93 7.51
N PHE A 263 13.83 -9.16 6.58
CA PHE A 263 12.40 -9.20 6.25
C PHE A 263 11.97 -10.58 5.74
N VAL A 264 12.72 -11.18 4.82
CA VAL A 264 12.41 -12.51 4.26
C VAL A 264 12.55 -13.60 5.32
N GLU A 265 13.50 -13.49 6.23
CA GLU A 265 13.69 -14.41 7.34
C GLU A 265 12.49 -14.38 8.29
N TYR A 266 12.02 -13.19 8.66
CA TYR A 266 10.88 -13.03 9.56
C TYR A 266 9.54 -13.35 8.88
N TYR A 267 9.39 -13.01 7.59
CA TYR A 267 8.17 -13.17 6.79
C TYR A 267 8.35 -14.09 5.57
N PRO A 268 8.72 -15.37 5.74
CA PRO A 268 9.08 -16.22 4.60
C PRO A 268 7.93 -16.55 3.65
N LYS A 269 6.67 -16.45 4.11
CA LYS A 269 5.48 -16.88 3.39
C LYS A 269 4.60 -15.74 2.88
N VAL A 270 4.89 -14.48 3.20
CA VAL A 270 4.09 -13.35 2.75
C VAL A 270 4.33 -13.06 1.26
N ARG A 271 3.36 -12.39 0.63
CA ARG A 271 3.45 -12.04 -0.80
C ARG A 271 4.70 -11.23 -1.13
N GLN A 272 5.06 -10.26 -0.27
CA GLN A 272 6.23 -9.41 -0.45
C GLN A 272 7.57 -10.15 -0.36
N ALA A 273 7.61 -11.34 0.25
CA ALA A 273 8.83 -12.13 0.36
C ALA A 273 9.39 -12.55 -1.01
N ALA A 274 8.54 -12.77 -2.01
CA ALA A 274 8.98 -13.08 -3.37
C ALA A 274 9.66 -11.88 -4.04
N GLU A 275 9.09 -10.70 -3.88
CA GLU A 275 9.66 -9.44 -4.38
C GLU A 275 10.97 -9.12 -3.65
N ALA A 276 10.99 -9.22 -2.31
CA ALA A 276 12.20 -9.01 -1.52
C ALA A 276 13.34 -9.94 -1.95
N LYS A 277 13.06 -11.23 -2.17
CA LYS A 277 14.04 -12.20 -2.70
C LYS A 277 14.58 -11.77 -4.07
N SER A 278 13.73 -11.27 -4.95
CA SER A 278 14.16 -10.78 -6.26
C SER A 278 15.08 -9.57 -6.11
N ARG A 279 14.78 -8.63 -5.22
CA ARG A 279 15.63 -7.47 -4.91
C ARG A 279 16.97 -7.88 -4.28
N ILE A 280 16.98 -8.85 -3.38
CA ILE A 280 18.23 -9.41 -2.79
C ILE A 280 19.15 -9.94 -3.91
N VAL A 281 18.61 -10.62 -4.92
CA VAL A 281 19.42 -11.08 -6.07
C VAL A 281 20.05 -9.90 -6.80
N VAL A 282 19.31 -8.81 -7.00
CA VAL A 282 19.84 -7.59 -7.65
C VAL A 282 20.97 -6.98 -6.82
N PHE A 283 20.80 -6.84 -5.50
CA PHE A 283 21.86 -6.34 -4.62
C PHE A 283 23.13 -7.20 -4.70
N ARG A 284 23.00 -8.51 -4.75
CA ARG A 284 24.14 -9.43 -4.91
C ARG A 284 24.84 -9.26 -6.25
N ILE A 285 24.11 -9.00 -7.34
CA ILE A 285 24.71 -8.67 -8.66
C ILE A 285 25.51 -7.35 -8.57
N ILE A 286 24.92 -6.34 -7.94
CA ILE A 286 25.57 -5.03 -7.74
C ILE A 286 26.85 -5.19 -6.89
N GLU A 287 26.79 -5.89 -5.76
CA GLU A 287 27.93 -6.12 -4.88
C GLU A 287 29.06 -6.87 -5.56
N ARG A 288 28.74 -7.87 -6.38
CA ARG A 288 29.76 -8.59 -7.18
C ARG A 288 30.37 -7.70 -8.25
N GLY A 289 29.59 -6.77 -8.82
CA GLY A 289 30.02 -5.89 -9.88
C GLY A 289 30.57 -6.66 -11.09
N ASP A 290 30.02 -7.84 -11.38
CA ASP A 290 30.36 -8.61 -12.58
C ASP A 290 29.62 -8.02 -13.78
N ILE A 291 30.39 -7.55 -14.77
CA ILE A 291 29.83 -6.84 -15.93
C ILE A 291 28.89 -7.74 -16.73
N GLY A 292 29.25 -9.02 -16.89
CA GLY A 292 28.45 -9.99 -17.65
C GLY A 292 27.11 -10.25 -16.94
N GLU A 293 27.10 -10.47 -15.62
CA GLU A 293 25.87 -10.62 -14.84
C GLU A 293 24.99 -9.37 -14.92
N ILE A 294 25.59 -8.18 -14.84
CA ILE A 294 24.88 -6.89 -14.96
C ILE A 294 24.25 -6.77 -16.36
N PHE A 295 24.97 -7.08 -17.42
CA PHE A 295 24.42 -7.02 -18.77
C PHE A 295 23.30 -8.05 -18.99
N GLN A 296 23.40 -9.24 -18.43
CA GLN A 296 22.31 -10.24 -18.46
C GLN A 296 21.08 -9.74 -17.71
N TYR A 297 21.28 -9.08 -16.57
CA TYR A 297 20.17 -8.46 -15.83
C TYR A 297 19.48 -7.39 -16.67
N ILE A 298 20.22 -6.45 -17.25
CA ILE A 298 19.68 -5.36 -18.08
C ILE A 298 18.95 -5.95 -19.30
N LYS A 299 19.49 -6.99 -19.92
CA LYS A 299 18.87 -7.66 -21.06
C LYS A 299 17.51 -8.28 -20.71
N LYS A 300 17.38 -8.84 -19.51
CA LYS A 300 16.14 -9.51 -19.05
C LYS A 300 15.11 -8.52 -18.50
N SER A 301 15.54 -7.55 -17.72
CA SER A 301 14.68 -6.68 -16.92
C SER A 301 14.56 -5.26 -17.48
N GLY A 302 15.38 -4.90 -18.46
CA GLY A 302 15.50 -3.53 -18.96
C GLY A 302 16.30 -2.65 -18.01
N TYR A 303 16.28 -1.35 -18.31
CA TYR A 303 16.88 -0.32 -17.46
C TYR A 303 15.89 0.05 -16.36
N ASP A 304 16.27 -0.15 -15.10
CA ASP A 304 15.51 0.23 -13.93
C ASP A 304 16.33 1.15 -13.00
N ARG A 305 15.79 1.50 -11.85
CA ARG A 305 16.45 2.35 -10.87
C ARG A 305 17.77 1.79 -10.33
N ASN A 306 18.02 0.48 -10.48
CA ASN A 306 19.28 -0.13 -10.04
C ASN A 306 20.40 0.05 -11.06
N TYR A 307 20.10 0.52 -12.28
CA TYR A 307 21.09 0.71 -13.35
C TYR A 307 22.23 1.61 -12.90
N THR A 308 21.95 2.70 -12.22
CA THR A 308 22.96 3.64 -11.72
C THR A 308 23.88 3.01 -10.69
N ARG A 309 23.32 2.24 -9.74
CA ARG A 309 24.09 1.45 -8.77
C ARG A 309 24.97 0.40 -9.46
N MET A 310 24.48 -0.23 -10.54
CA MET A 310 25.26 -1.16 -11.35
C MET A 310 26.40 -0.45 -12.08
N GLN A 311 26.15 0.73 -12.66
CA GLN A 311 27.19 1.56 -13.26
C GLN A 311 28.28 1.93 -12.23
N HIS A 312 27.86 2.34 -11.04
CA HIS A 312 28.79 2.66 -9.95
C HIS A 312 29.62 1.43 -9.54
N ALA A 313 29.00 0.27 -9.44
CA ALA A 313 29.72 -0.98 -9.12
C ALA A 313 30.74 -1.35 -10.19
N ILE A 314 30.41 -1.20 -11.48
CA ILE A 314 31.34 -1.39 -12.60
C ILE A 314 32.50 -0.40 -12.50
N ALA A 315 32.21 0.88 -12.29
CA ALA A 315 33.23 1.93 -12.18
C ALA A 315 34.16 1.65 -11.00
N LYS A 316 33.64 1.33 -9.84
CA LYS A 316 34.42 1.02 -8.63
C LYS A 316 35.29 -0.20 -8.79
N LYS A 317 34.80 -1.26 -9.40
CA LYS A 317 35.50 -2.53 -9.50
C LYS A 317 36.51 -2.57 -10.68
N HIS A 318 36.09 -2.04 -11.83
CA HIS A 318 36.84 -2.19 -13.09
C HIS A 318 37.43 -0.88 -13.61
N GLY A 319 37.03 0.27 -13.08
CA GLY A 319 37.42 1.57 -13.59
C GLY A 319 36.80 1.92 -14.95
N TYR A 320 35.65 1.36 -15.27
CA TYR A 320 34.94 1.55 -16.53
C TYR A 320 33.63 2.30 -16.34
N ILE A 321 33.33 3.18 -17.27
CA ILE A 321 32.01 3.83 -17.40
C ILE A 321 31.38 3.38 -18.71
N ILE A 322 30.21 2.75 -18.67
CA ILE A 322 29.51 2.32 -19.88
C ILE A 322 28.94 3.57 -20.57
N LEU A 323 29.25 3.73 -21.83
CA LEU A 323 28.80 4.87 -22.64
C LEU A 323 27.64 4.54 -23.55
N SER A 324 27.46 3.28 -23.94
CA SER A 324 26.34 2.85 -24.80
C SER A 324 25.02 3.16 -24.14
N GLN A 325 24.16 3.89 -24.85
CA GLN A 325 22.84 4.31 -24.37
C GLN A 325 21.86 3.15 -24.24
N ASP A 326 21.99 2.15 -25.13
CA ASP A 326 21.20 0.93 -25.09
C ASP A 326 22.05 -0.27 -25.48
N ILE A 327 22.42 -1.08 -24.48
CA ILE A 327 23.25 -2.27 -24.70
C ILE A 327 22.53 -3.33 -25.54
N ASN A 328 21.22 -3.28 -25.68
CA ASN A 328 20.45 -4.28 -26.47
C ASN A 328 20.47 -3.95 -27.97
N SER A 329 20.73 -2.69 -28.34
CA SER A 329 20.74 -2.23 -29.73
C SER A 329 22.13 -2.30 -30.38
N VAL A 330 23.16 -2.67 -29.62
CA VAL A 330 24.54 -2.67 -30.08
C VAL A 330 25.15 -4.07 -30.08
N SER A 331 26.06 -4.34 -31.01
CA SER A 331 26.85 -5.59 -31.07
C SER A 331 28.04 -5.54 -30.09
N LEU A 332 28.59 -4.36 -29.88
CA LEU A 332 29.67 -4.10 -28.94
C LEU A 332 29.30 -2.92 -28.06
N ILE A 333 29.51 -3.07 -26.75
CA ILE A 333 29.14 -2.10 -25.72
C ILE A 333 30.31 -1.17 -25.48
N ARG A 334 30.17 0.11 -25.79
CA ARG A 334 31.20 1.12 -25.64
C ARG A 334 31.41 1.49 -24.18
N PHE A 335 32.64 1.49 -23.73
CA PHE A 335 33.00 1.94 -22.40
C PHE A 335 34.17 2.95 -22.45
N ARG A 336 34.33 3.70 -21.37
CA ARG A 336 35.44 4.62 -21.13
C ARG A 336 36.15 4.23 -19.83
N THR A 337 37.44 4.27 -19.83
CA THR A 337 38.28 4.19 -18.62
C THR A 337 38.32 5.53 -17.88
N ILE A 338 38.74 5.53 -16.62
CA ILE A 338 38.86 6.75 -15.81
C ILE A 338 39.87 7.76 -16.43
N ASP A 339 40.94 7.28 -17.08
CA ASP A 339 41.90 8.10 -17.81
C ASP A 339 41.38 8.61 -19.17
N GLY A 340 40.13 8.31 -19.51
CA GLY A 340 39.42 8.89 -20.65
C GLY A 340 39.57 8.11 -21.96
N LYS A 341 40.24 6.96 -21.97
CA LYS A 341 40.35 6.12 -23.17
C LYS A 341 39.07 5.31 -23.39
N VAL A 342 38.70 5.12 -24.64
CA VAL A 342 37.53 4.37 -25.07
C VAL A 342 37.91 2.99 -25.59
N GLY A 343 37.15 1.99 -25.16
CA GLY A 343 37.20 0.62 -25.62
C GLY A 343 35.77 0.05 -25.81
N TYR A 344 35.73 -1.24 -26.14
CA TYR A 344 34.46 -1.92 -26.33
C TYR A 344 34.43 -3.29 -25.63
N LEU A 345 33.33 -3.61 -25.00
CA LEU A 345 33.04 -4.91 -24.39
C LEU A 345 32.08 -5.71 -25.28
N ASN A 346 32.16 -7.01 -25.18
CA ASN A 346 31.09 -7.88 -25.67
C ASN A 346 29.96 -8.02 -24.64
N HIS A 347 28.90 -8.71 -24.96
CA HIS A 347 27.73 -8.91 -24.07
C HIS A 347 27.99 -9.82 -22.86
N GLU A 348 29.14 -10.54 -22.85
CA GLU A 348 29.62 -11.31 -21.72
C GLU A 348 30.48 -10.44 -20.76
N GLY A 349 30.59 -9.14 -21.01
CA GLY A 349 31.38 -8.22 -20.21
C GLY A 349 32.89 -8.33 -20.41
N ARG A 350 33.37 -9.04 -21.45
CA ARG A 350 34.76 -9.21 -21.77
C ARG A 350 35.24 -8.11 -22.73
N ILE A 351 36.48 -7.69 -22.59
CA ILE A 351 37.05 -6.71 -23.49
C ILE A 351 37.16 -7.30 -24.91
N ALA A 352 36.44 -6.69 -25.84
CA ALA A 352 36.50 -6.99 -27.28
C ALA A 352 37.52 -6.06 -27.98
N VAL A 353 37.60 -4.82 -27.50
CA VAL A 353 38.58 -3.82 -27.99
C VAL A 353 39.16 -3.09 -26.80
N GLU A 354 40.50 -3.16 -26.65
CA GLU A 354 41.22 -2.45 -25.59
C GLU A 354 40.95 -0.94 -25.62
N ALA A 355 40.97 -0.32 -24.44
CA ALA A 355 40.73 1.11 -24.29
C ALA A 355 41.94 1.90 -24.82
N GLN A 356 41.95 2.22 -26.08
CA GLN A 356 43.01 2.94 -26.77
C GLN A 356 42.53 4.14 -27.58
N TYR A 357 41.23 4.25 -27.82
CA TYR A 357 40.64 5.31 -28.62
C TYR A 357 40.31 6.55 -27.79
N GLU A 358 40.13 7.69 -28.47
CA GLU A 358 39.84 8.97 -27.85
C GLU A 358 38.32 9.19 -27.78
N LEU A 359 37.86 9.82 -26.69
CA LEU A 359 36.52 10.35 -26.59
C LEU A 359 36.50 11.77 -27.16
N LYS A 360 36.31 11.91 -28.47
CA LYS A 360 36.13 13.24 -29.09
C LYS A 360 34.65 13.41 -29.50
N GLY A 361 34.15 14.62 -29.27
CA GLY A 361 32.96 15.08 -29.96
C GLY A 361 33.27 15.11 -31.46
N TYR A 362 32.39 14.51 -32.25
CA TYR A 362 32.46 14.55 -33.68
C TYR A 362 32.15 16.00 -34.14
N MET A 363 33.19 16.69 -34.62
CA MET A 363 33.04 17.92 -35.40
C MET A 363 33.34 17.55 -36.85
N GLY A 364 32.35 16.86 -37.46
CA GLY A 364 32.48 16.45 -38.84
C GLY A 364 32.53 17.61 -39.78
N LEU A 365 33.02 17.38 -40.99
CA LEU A 365 33.05 18.32 -42.07
C LEU A 365 31.65 18.66 -42.64
N GLY A 366 30.57 18.44 -41.88
CA GLY A 366 29.21 18.70 -42.31
C GLY A 366 28.67 17.65 -43.27
N ILE A 367 29.28 16.49 -43.40
CA ILE A 367 28.73 15.37 -44.16
C ILE A 367 27.51 14.81 -43.44
N PRO A 368 26.30 14.84 -44.03
CA PRO A 368 25.17 14.21 -43.44
C PRO A 368 25.42 12.71 -43.30
N SER A 369 25.59 12.24 -42.08
CA SER A 369 25.65 10.81 -41.82
C SER A 369 24.31 10.30 -41.38
N LYS A 370 23.87 9.26 -42.00
CA LYS A 370 22.72 8.50 -41.49
C LYS A 370 23.06 8.08 -40.06
N HIS A 371 22.22 8.39 -39.10
CA HIS A 371 22.48 8.09 -37.68
C HIS A 371 23.64 8.87 -37.04
N ALA A 372 23.77 10.18 -37.31
CA ALA A 372 24.84 11.03 -36.78
C ALA A 372 25.00 10.95 -35.23
N LYS A 373 23.94 10.65 -34.50
CA LYS A 373 23.97 10.47 -33.03
C LYS A 373 24.62 9.16 -32.59
N ASP A 374 24.62 8.12 -33.44
CA ASP A 374 25.04 6.75 -33.09
C ASP A 374 26.29 6.29 -33.80
N ILE A 375 27.03 7.17 -34.46
CA ILE A 375 28.20 6.81 -35.28
C ILE A 375 29.33 6.10 -34.51
N PHE A 376 29.44 6.35 -33.21
CA PHE A 376 30.39 5.70 -32.30
C PHE A 376 29.85 4.43 -31.68
N GLU A 377 28.58 4.10 -31.87
CA GLU A 377 27.96 2.85 -31.43
C GLU A 377 28.05 1.80 -32.53
N CYS A 378 28.47 0.58 -32.17
CA CYS A 378 28.47 -0.54 -33.08
C CYS A 378 27.07 -1.17 -33.08
N THR A 379 26.10 -0.50 -33.73
CA THR A 379 24.72 -0.99 -33.75
C THR A 379 24.61 -2.32 -34.45
N THR A 380 23.67 -3.16 -34.02
CA THR A 380 23.42 -4.48 -34.64
C THR A 380 23.04 -4.36 -36.12
N GLU A 381 22.36 -3.27 -36.49
CA GLU A 381 21.92 -3.00 -37.85
C GLU A 381 23.11 -2.61 -38.76
N ARG A 382 23.95 -1.68 -38.32
CA ARG A 382 25.09 -1.20 -39.11
C ARG A 382 26.28 -2.12 -39.04
N GLY A 383 26.54 -2.76 -37.88
CA GLY A 383 27.69 -3.65 -37.65
C GLY A 383 29.04 -2.96 -37.67
N MET A 384 29.10 -1.64 -37.57
CA MET A 384 30.33 -0.81 -37.64
C MET A 384 30.21 0.39 -36.70
N ALA A 385 31.32 0.80 -36.09
CA ALA A 385 31.43 1.98 -35.24
C ALA A 385 32.66 2.82 -35.61
N LEU A 386 32.54 4.14 -35.57
CA LEU A 386 33.68 5.02 -35.68
C LEU A 386 34.59 4.98 -34.42
N VAL A 387 35.85 5.06 -34.63
CA VAL A 387 36.88 5.18 -33.58
C VAL A 387 37.83 6.32 -33.90
N VAL A 388 38.29 7.02 -32.86
CA VAL A 388 39.21 8.15 -33.02
C VAL A 388 40.54 7.82 -32.33
N LYS A 389 41.66 7.98 -33.05
CA LYS A 389 43.00 7.81 -32.52
C LYS A 389 43.91 8.87 -33.14
N ASP A 390 44.68 9.57 -32.31
CA ASP A 390 45.60 10.64 -32.72
C ASP A 390 44.87 11.68 -33.60
N SER A 391 43.65 12.05 -33.19
CA SER A 391 42.78 12.98 -33.92
C SER A 391 42.37 12.52 -35.33
N LYS A 392 42.60 11.27 -35.68
CA LYS A 392 42.18 10.65 -36.95
C LYS A 392 41.06 9.65 -36.68
N ILE A 393 40.18 9.49 -37.67
CA ILE A 393 38.99 8.66 -37.62
C ILE A 393 39.24 7.38 -38.41
N GLY A 394 38.82 6.26 -37.87
CA GLY A 394 38.71 4.97 -38.54
C GLY A 394 37.39 4.29 -38.12
N ALA A 395 37.24 3.04 -38.48
CA ALA A 395 36.07 2.27 -38.06
C ALA A 395 36.42 0.82 -37.68
N ILE A 396 35.74 0.33 -36.64
CA ILE A 396 35.77 -1.09 -36.23
C ILE A 396 34.49 -1.77 -36.65
N ASN A 397 34.56 -3.07 -36.89
CA ASN A 397 33.40 -3.91 -37.17
C ASN A 397 32.80 -4.50 -35.86
N ASN A 398 31.76 -5.30 -35.97
CA ASN A 398 31.03 -5.95 -34.86
C ASN A 398 31.87 -7.04 -34.12
N GLN A 399 33.07 -7.41 -34.64
CA GLN A 399 34.02 -8.26 -33.93
C GLN A 399 35.13 -7.44 -33.25
N GLY A 400 35.06 -6.11 -33.32
CA GLY A 400 36.10 -5.20 -32.76
C GLY A 400 37.36 -5.06 -33.61
N ARG A 401 37.35 -5.58 -34.83
CA ARG A 401 38.51 -5.46 -35.74
C ARG A 401 38.48 -4.11 -36.45
N LEU A 402 39.59 -3.42 -36.47
CA LEU A 402 39.77 -2.20 -37.26
C LEU A 402 39.67 -2.56 -38.76
N VAL A 403 38.61 -2.11 -39.42
CA VAL A 403 38.33 -2.39 -40.83
C VAL A 403 38.53 -1.17 -41.74
N ILE A 404 38.41 0.04 -41.18
CA ILE A 404 38.83 1.26 -41.84
C ILE A 404 39.95 1.88 -40.97
N PRO A 405 41.15 2.11 -41.54
CA PRO A 405 42.28 2.58 -40.76
C PRO A 405 42.03 3.99 -40.19
N THR A 406 42.63 4.29 -39.02
CA THR A 406 42.54 5.61 -38.37
C THR A 406 43.45 6.63 -39.03
N GLU A 407 43.13 7.00 -40.26
CA GLU A 407 43.93 7.97 -41.05
C GLU A 407 43.07 9.10 -41.67
N TYR A 408 41.76 9.02 -41.53
CA TYR A 408 40.81 9.96 -42.10
C TYR A 408 40.49 11.12 -41.17
N THR A 409 40.06 12.25 -41.75
CA THR A 409 39.62 13.43 -41.01
C THR A 409 38.13 13.46 -40.80
N ASP A 410 37.41 12.81 -41.69
CA ASP A 410 35.98 12.61 -41.58
C ASP A 410 35.56 11.28 -42.21
N ILE A 411 34.49 10.64 -41.66
CA ILE A 411 33.87 9.44 -42.18
C ILE A 411 32.37 9.59 -42.06
N ALA A 412 31.65 9.39 -43.15
CA ALA A 412 30.19 9.37 -43.19
C ALA A 412 29.67 7.99 -43.55
N PHE A 413 28.64 7.52 -42.82
CA PHE A 413 27.90 6.33 -43.15
C PHE A 413 26.73 6.71 -44.07
N LEU A 414 26.75 6.26 -45.29
CA LEU A 414 25.61 6.31 -46.21
C LEU A 414 24.86 4.97 -46.23
N ASP A 415 23.80 4.85 -47.01
CA ASP A 415 22.99 3.63 -46.99
C ASP A 415 23.72 2.35 -47.38
N ASN A 416 24.58 2.38 -48.34
CA ASN A 416 25.29 1.21 -48.87
C ASN A 416 26.79 1.32 -48.85
N GLU A 417 27.36 2.48 -48.47
CA GLU A 417 28.78 2.74 -48.53
C GLU A 417 29.22 3.67 -47.39
N VAL A 418 30.52 3.61 -47.11
CA VAL A 418 31.17 4.45 -46.09
C VAL A 418 32.15 5.37 -46.81
N ILE A 419 31.89 6.66 -46.73
CA ILE A 419 32.71 7.68 -47.34
C ILE A 419 33.79 8.16 -46.34
N CYS A 420 35.05 8.11 -46.74
CA CYS A 420 36.17 8.47 -45.92
C CYS A 420 37.01 9.60 -46.56
N VAL A 421 37.15 10.72 -45.85
CA VAL A 421 37.83 11.92 -46.32
C VAL A 421 39.20 12.05 -45.67
N LYS A 422 40.25 12.18 -46.50
CA LYS A 422 41.58 12.62 -46.04
C LYS A 422 41.70 14.11 -46.31
N ALA A 423 41.80 14.96 -45.31
CA ALA A 423 42.07 16.36 -45.51
C ALA A 423 43.49 16.53 -46.06
N ASN A 424 43.55 16.76 -47.35
CA ASN A 424 44.72 17.34 -47.96
C ASN A 424 44.29 18.72 -48.46
N SER A 425 44.34 19.69 -47.60
CA SER A 425 44.20 21.11 -47.92
C SER A 425 42.80 21.75 -47.85
N THR A 426 42.82 22.95 -47.36
CA THR A 426 41.77 23.98 -47.44
C THR A 426 41.21 24.26 -48.87
N SER A 427 41.81 23.68 -49.90
CA SER A 427 41.41 23.84 -51.28
C SER A 427 40.27 22.91 -51.73
N ALA A 428 40.00 21.80 -51.04
CA ALA A 428 38.88 20.88 -51.36
C ALA A 428 37.51 21.55 -51.11
N TYR A 429 37.42 22.44 -50.17
CA TYR A 429 36.20 23.20 -49.90
C TYR A 429 35.93 24.35 -50.84
N GLN A 430 36.92 24.88 -51.51
CA GLN A 430 36.76 26.04 -52.39
C GLN A 430 36.23 25.68 -53.77
N SER A 431 36.33 24.42 -54.17
CA SER A 431 35.89 23.97 -55.52
C SER A 431 34.53 23.29 -55.54
N GLY A 432 33.91 23.12 -54.39
CA GLY A 432 32.61 22.39 -54.32
C GLY A 432 32.73 20.90 -54.65
N VAL A 433 33.96 20.36 -54.79
CA VAL A 433 34.20 18.96 -55.10
C VAL A 433 35.02 18.33 -54.00
N LEU A 434 34.54 17.21 -53.43
CA LEU A 434 35.21 16.44 -52.37
C LEU A 434 35.67 15.11 -52.95
N SER A 435 36.99 14.79 -52.84
CA SER A 435 37.53 13.49 -53.20
C SER A 435 37.58 12.56 -51.98
N CYS A 436 37.01 11.38 -52.08
CA CYS A 436 36.85 10.45 -50.99
C CYS A 436 37.28 9.03 -51.34
N SER A 437 37.83 8.33 -50.35
CA SER A 437 37.90 6.88 -50.41
C SER A 437 36.54 6.28 -49.99
N VAL A 438 36.11 5.25 -50.68
CA VAL A 438 34.80 4.58 -50.42
C VAL A 438 35.03 3.15 -49.98
N TYR A 439 34.34 2.78 -48.89
CA TYR A 439 34.35 1.43 -48.36
C TYR A 439 32.94 0.88 -48.31
N ASP A 440 32.82 -0.42 -48.38
CA ASP A 440 31.59 -1.13 -48.05
C ASP A 440 31.47 -1.31 -46.50
N TYR A 441 30.32 -1.75 -46.00
CA TYR A 441 30.10 -2.02 -44.58
C TYR A 441 30.87 -3.25 -44.04
N LYS A 442 31.59 -3.98 -44.90
CA LYS A 442 32.51 -5.04 -44.47
C LYS A 442 33.94 -4.48 -44.26
N GLY A 443 34.15 -3.20 -44.61
CA GLY A 443 35.45 -2.56 -44.56
C GLY A 443 36.31 -2.84 -45.77
N VAL A 444 35.73 -3.30 -46.88
CA VAL A 444 36.45 -3.48 -48.14
C VAL A 444 36.45 -2.16 -48.90
N LYS A 445 37.64 -1.68 -49.30
CA LYS A 445 37.77 -0.46 -50.08
C LYS A 445 37.25 -0.71 -51.50
N VAL A 446 36.17 -0.04 -51.89
CA VAL A 446 35.53 -0.22 -53.20
C VAL A 446 35.91 0.84 -54.22
N ALA A 447 36.39 2.00 -53.76
CA ALA A 447 36.96 3.05 -54.61
C ALA A 447 38.02 3.89 -53.85
N GLU A 448 39.11 4.27 -54.54
CA GLU A 448 40.14 5.09 -53.92
C GLU A 448 39.86 6.61 -54.03
N GLU A 449 39.28 7.01 -55.13
CA GLU A 449 38.88 8.41 -55.37
C GLU A 449 37.51 8.44 -56.03
N ARG A 450 36.52 8.93 -55.31
CA ARG A 450 35.22 9.28 -55.86
C ARG A 450 34.93 10.72 -55.53
N SER A 451 34.56 11.49 -56.54
CA SER A 451 34.29 12.91 -56.37
C SER A 451 32.82 13.14 -56.05
N TYR A 452 32.54 13.95 -55.04
CA TYR A 452 31.20 14.40 -54.67
C TYR A 452 31.18 15.93 -54.78
N THR A 453 30.06 16.48 -55.33
CA THR A 453 29.83 17.91 -55.33
C THR A 453 29.11 18.34 -54.05
N THR A 454 29.62 19.41 -53.43
CA THR A 454 28.99 20.01 -52.26
C THR A 454 28.13 21.18 -52.69
N GLY A 455 26.89 21.24 -52.17
CA GLY A 455 26.01 22.39 -52.42
C GLY A 455 26.47 23.68 -51.78
N PRO A 456 25.87 24.85 -52.09
CA PRO A 456 26.29 26.16 -51.62
C PRO A 456 26.19 26.40 -50.09
N SER A 457 25.49 25.56 -49.36
CA SER A 457 25.62 25.46 -47.92
C SER A 457 26.32 24.15 -47.62
N ALA A 458 27.49 24.18 -46.93
CA ALA A 458 28.35 23.04 -46.59
C ALA A 458 27.66 21.87 -45.83
N THR A 459 26.34 21.80 -45.84
CA THR A 459 25.53 20.85 -45.07
C THR A 459 24.83 19.80 -45.94
N THR A 460 24.91 19.86 -47.27
CA THR A 460 24.19 18.93 -48.17
C THR A 460 25.13 18.35 -49.22
N PHE A 461 25.36 17.03 -49.18
CA PHE A 461 26.00 16.30 -50.27
C PHE A 461 24.98 15.99 -51.35
N HIS A 462 25.19 16.52 -52.56
CA HIS A 462 24.42 16.13 -53.71
C HIS A 462 25.29 15.26 -54.60
N ASN A 463 24.87 14.01 -54.77
CA ASN A 463 25.27 13.26 -55.95
C ASN A 463 24.17 13.51 -57.03
N TRP A 464 24.48 13.85 -58.25
CA TRP A 464 23.54 14.21 -59.29
C TRP A 464 22.54 13.07 -59.67
N ASP A 465 22.81 11.81 -59.19
CA ASP A 465 21.81 10.71 -59.21
C ASP A 465 21.36 10.45 -57.79
N THR A 466 20.52 11.32 -57.26
CA THR A 466 20.23 11.39 -55.83
C THR A 466 19.39 10.27 -55.31
N THR A 467 20.04 9.36 -54.61
CA THR A 467 19.39 8.49 -53.67
C THR A 467 19.61 9.10 -52.29
N TRP A 468 18.65 9.86 -51.77
CA TRP A 468 18.76 10.55 -50.48
C TRP A 468 18.55 9.62 -49.29
N PHE A 469 17.95 8.48 -49.57
CA PHE A 469 17.63 7.47 -48.55
C PHE A 469 18.23 6.14 -48.98
N SER A 470 17.69 5.02 -48.65
CA SER A 470 18.21 3.70 -49.06
C SER A 470 18.10 3.49 -50.59
N THR A 471 18.72 2.42 -51.11
CA THR A 471 18.50 1.96 -52.49
C THR A 471 17.01 1.67 -52.78
N GLN A 472 16.21 1.47 -51.77
CA GLN A 472 14.77 1.22 -51.87
C GLN A 472 13.95 2.54 -51.91
N VAL A 473 14.51 3.67 -51.48
CA VAL A 473 13.84 4.98 -51.45
C VAL A 473 14.67 5.99 -52.22
N THR A 474 14.06 6.57 -53.24
CA THR A 474 14.70 7.56 -54.10
C THR A 474 13.85 8.83 -54.17
N ILE A 475 14.43 9.96 -53.93
CA ILE A 475 13.83 11.26 -54.20
C ILE A 475 14.52 11.85 -55.41
N LYS A 476 13.74 12.14 -56.48
CA LYS A 476 14.24 12.75 -57.69
C LYS A 476 13.81 14.19 -57.77
N ASP A 477 14.70 15.07 -58.17
CA ASP A 477 14.35 16.41 -58.54
C ASP A 477 13.51 16.38 -59.82
N SER A 478 12.43 17.14 -59.85
CA SER A 478 11.61 17.36 -61.03
C SER A 478 12.26 18.44 -61.90
N TYR A 479 11.72 18.59 -63.10
CA TYR A 479 12.15 19.65 -64.02
C TYR A 479 11.91 21.07 -63.45
N ASP A 480 11.01 21.16 -62.46
CA ASP A 480 10.81 22.31 -61.63
C ASP A 480 11.69 22.16 -60.36
N GLU A 481 12.69 23.05 -60.17
CA GLU A 481 13.69 22.99 -59.09
C GLU A 481 13.10 22.88 -57.70
N TRP A 482 11.82 23.13 -57.55
CA TRP A 482 11.09 23.15 -56.26
C TRP A 482 10.27 21.87 -55.99
N GLU A 483 9.94 21.10 -57.05
CA GLU A 483 9.16 19.85 -56.86
C GLU A 483 10.06 18.62 -56.81
N LYS A 484 9.84 17.77 -55.80
CA LYS A 484 10.57 16.51 -55.63
C LYS A 484 9.60 15.32 -55.73
N SER A 485 10.06 14.25 -56.35
CA SER A 485 9.30 13.03 -56.56
C SER A 485 9.87 11.91 -55.70
N LEU A 486 9.00 11.26 -54.92
CA LEU A 486 9.33 10.11 -54.07
C LEU A 486 9.06 8.80 -54.80
N TYR A 487 10.08 7.95 -54.84
CA TYR A 487 9.99 6.57 -55.30
C TYR A 487 10.39 5.61 -54.21
N VAL A 488 9.65 4.51 -54.09
CA VAL A 488 9.97 3.41 -53.16
C VAL A 488 10.00 2.12 -53.97
N ASP A 489 11.09 1.36 -53.87
CA ASP A 489 11.34 0.15 -54.65
C ASP A 489 11.14 0.41 -56.19
N GLY A 490 11.56 1.59 -56.65
CA GLY A 490 11.44 2.01 -58.04
C GLY A 490 10.02 2.44 -58.45
N LYS A 491 9.02 2.36 -57.59
CA LYS A 491 7.66 2.78 -57.82
C LYS A 491 7.45 4.22 -57.40
N TYR A 492 6.87 5.09 -58.26
CA TYR A 492 6.47 6.42 -57.90
C TYR A 492 5.38 6.41 -56.83
N ILE A 493 5.59 7.16 -55.75
CA ILE A 493 4.70 7.27 -54.62
C ILE A 493 3.98 8.61 -54.56
N GLY A 494 4.65 9.71 -54.88
CA GLY A 494 4.07 11.05 -54.86
C GLY A 494 5.09 12.14 -55.11
N SER A 495 4.63 13.37 -55.21
CA SER A 495 5.48 14.57 -55.32
C SER A 495 5.15 15.61 -54.26
N ALA A 496 6.13 16.47 -53.93
CA ALA A 496 5.98 17.55 -52.96
C ALA A 496 6.91 18.71 -53.28
N TYR A 497 6.44 19.94 -53.18
CA TYR A 497 7.21 21.16 -53.48
C TYR A 497 8.34 21.44 -52.46
N GLY A 498 8.15 21.15 -51.19
CA GLY A 498 9.15 21.36 -50.13
C GLY A 498 10.04 20.16 -49.85
N GLY A 499 9.85 19.05 -50.57
CA GLY A 499 10.60 17.81 -50.40
C GLY A 499 9.97 16.81 -49.44
N PHE A 500 10.72 15.78 -49.11
CA PHE A 500 10.29 14.69 -48.25
C PHE A 500 11.27 14.50 -47.09
N HIS A 501 10.75 14.27 -45.91
CA HIS A 501 11.53 13.86 -44.73
C HIS A 501 11.04 12.51 -44.21
N GLU A 502 11.97 11.63 -43.87
CA GLU A 502 11.60 10.40 -43.18
C GLU A 502 10.98 10.75 -41.83
N LEU A 503 9.77 10.23 -41.58
CA LEU A 503 9.05 10.47 -40.33
C LEU A 503 9.19 9.33 -39.34
N THR A 504 9.22 8.09 -39.81
CA THR A 504 9.29 6.92 -38.96
C THR A 504 10.43 5.99 -39.38
N PRO A 505 11.02 5.21 -38.44
CA PRO A 505 12.06 4.25 -38.75
C PRO A 505 11.69 3.30 -39.90
N HIS A 506 12.70 2.91 -40.67
CA HIS A 506 12.57 2.01 -41.82
C HIS A 506 11.72 2.53 -42.99
N TYR A 507 11.66 3.89 -43.15
CA TYR A 507 10.98 4.57 -44.27
C TYR A 507 9.53 4.10 -44.46
N ARG A 508 8.81 3.88 -43.36
CA ARG A 508 7.40 3.51 -43.45
C ARG A 508 6.50 4.70 -43.82
N TRP A 509 6.85 5.87 -43.28
CA TRP A 509 6.09 7.11 -43.48
C TRP A 509 7.04 8.26 -43.73
N PHE A 510 6.59 9.17 -44.59
CA PHE A 510 7.31 10.39 -44.99
C PHE A 510 6.43 11.60 -44.77
N GLN A 511 7.02 12.66 -44.28
CA GLN A 511 6.41 13.98 -44.31
C GLN A 511 6.67 14.60 -45.68
N ALA A 512 5.60 14.95 -46.40
CA ALA A 512 5.68 15.65 -47.65
C ALA A 512 5.25 17.11 -47.43
N GLN A 513 6.16 18.04 -47.68
CA GLN A 513 5.91 19.46 -47.47
C GLN A 513 5.38 20.09 -48.76
N ASN A 514 4.18 20.64 -48.70
CA ASN A 514 3.57 21.47 -49.74
C ASN A 514 3.24 22.85 -49.16
N ASP A 515 3.11 23.88 -49.99
CA ASP A 515 3.01 25.30 -49.59
C ASP A 515 1.91 25.61 -48.57
N GLU A 516 0.84 24.86 -48.53
CA GLU A 516 -0.30 25.12 -47.65
C GLU A 516 -0.71 23.94 -46.75
N LYS A 517 -0.22 22.75 -47.03
CA LYS A 517 -0.65 21.53 -46.31
C LYS A 517 0.51 20.55 -46.15
N ILE A 518 0.52 19.83 -45.04
CA ILE A 518 1.41 18.70 -44.87
C ILE A 518 0.67 17.42 -45.17
N ASN A 519 1.26 16.62 -46.00
CA ASN A 519 0.85 15.25 -46.21
C ASN A 519 1.83 14.32 -45.52
N VAL A 520 1.29 13.31 -44.80
CA VAL A 520 2.07 12.18 -44.34
C VAL A 520 1.81 11.02 -45.29
N ILE A 521 2.83 10.58 -45.99
CA ILE A 521 2.71 9.58 -47.04
C ILE A 521 3.39 8.29 -46.60
N SER A 522 2.68 7.18 -46.69
CA SER A 522 3.27 5.86 -46.40
C SER A 522 4.11 5.40 -47.63
N ARG A 523 5.06 4.50 -47.38
CA ARG A 523 5.82 3.83 -48.45
C ARG A 523 4.95 3.07 -49.44
N TYR A 524 3.66 2.84 -49.14
CA TYR A 524 2.69 2.16 -49.99
C TYR A 524 1.80 3.17 -50.79
N GLY A 525 1.99 4.47 -50.58
CA GLY A 525 1.23 5.52 -51.22
C GLY A 525 -0.05 5.96 -50.48
N ASN A 526 -0.26 5.47 -49.23
CA ASN A 526 -1.38 5.99 -48.44
C ASN A 526 -1.06 7.42 -47.96
N VAL A 527 -2.00 8.33 -48.09
CA VAL A 527 -1.81 9.74 -47.75
C VAL A 527 -2.73 10.14 -46.62
N ILE A 528 -2.17 10.74 -45.58
CA ILE A 528 -2.90 11.45 -44.52
C ILE A 528 -2.67 12.94 -44.75
N THR A 529 -3.70 13.65 -45.16
CA THR A 529 -3.62 15.10 -45.38
C THR A 529 -3.97 15.83 -44.07
N LEU A 530 -3.04 16.66 -43.62
CA LEU A 530 -3.28 17.57 -42.50
C LEU A 530 -3.69 18.92 -43.07
N ASN A 531 -4.91 19.37 -42.76
CA ASN A 531 -5.48 20.64 -43.26
C ASN A 531 -4.93 21.86 -42.50
N PHE A 532 -3.64 21.86 -42.20
CA PHE A 532 -2.95 22.98 -41.56
C PHE A 532 -1.46 22.96 -41.92
N HIS A 533 -0.83 24.10 -41.87
CA HIS A 533 0.62 24.22 -41.94
C HIS A 533 1.24 23.69 -40.64
N SER A 534 2.21 22.79 -40.76
CA SER A 534 3.05 22.38 -39.66
C SER A 534 4.49 22.35 -40.13
N TYR A 535 5.39 22.93 -39.33
CA TYR A 535 6.82 22.80 -39.59
C TYR A 535 7.41 21.53 -38.97
N ASP A 536 6.80 21.04 -37.89
CA ASP A 536 7.33 19.91 -37.14
C ASP A 536 6.26 18.86 -36.89
N ILE A 537 6.54 17.65 -37.31
CA ILE A 537 5.85 16.45 -36.91
C ILE A 537 6.82 15.64 -36.02
N GLU A 538 6.46 15.49 -34.78
CA GLU A 538 7.29 14.75 -33.84
C GLU A 538 6.77 13.31 -33.67
N VAL A 539 7.70 12.35 -33.75
CA VAL A 539 7.39 10.95 -33.44
C VAL A 539 7.40 10.75 -31.94
N ILE A 540 6.24 10.43 -31.38
CA ILE A 540 6.08 10.18 -29.95
C ILE A 540 6.40 8.73 -29.61
N TYR A 541 5.84 7.80 -30.38
CA TYR A 541 6.07 6.38 -30.20
C TYR A 541 5.67 5.58 -31.46
N ASN A 542 6.57 4.76 -31.99
CA ASN A 542 6.31 3.98 -33.21
C ASN A 542 5.66 4.83 -34.31
N ASN A 543 4.39 4.55 -34.64
CA ASN A 543 3.62 5.24 -35.63
C ASN A 543 2.62 6.26 -35.03
N ILE A 544 2.82 6.68 -33.77
CA ILE A 544 2.10 7.78 -33.13
C ILE A 544 2.93 9.06 -33.27
N VAL A 545 2.38 10.04 -33.90
CA VAL A 545 3.04 11.34 -34.17
C VAL A 545 2.19 12.48 -33.64
N MET A 546 2.85 13.59 -33.30
CA MET A 546 2.20 14.86 -32.99
C MET A 546 2.51 15.88 -34.06
N ALA A 547 1.50 16.57 -34.49
CA ALA A 547 1.61 17.65 -35.46
C ALA A 547 1.02 18.95 -34.90
N GLU A 548 1.72 20.08 -35.08
CA GLU A 548 1.29 21.40 -34.63
C GLU A 548 0.88 22.26 -35.83
N SER A 549 -0.27 22.91 -35.72
CA SER A 549 -0.71 23.90 -36.68
C SER A 549 -0.02 25.25 -36.44
N ILE A 550 0.72 25.75 -37.43
CA ILE A 550 1.41 27.05 -37.34
C ILE A 550 0.43 28.19 -37.18
N SER A 551 -0.71 28.11 -37.87
CA SER A 551 -1.70 29.21 -37.91
C SER A 551 -2.51 29.35 -36.62
N SER A 552 -2.73 28.24 -35.89
CA SER A 552 -3.58 28.24 -34.70
C SER A 552 -2.85 27.82 -33.43
N GLY A 553 -1.64 27.27 -33.54
CA GLY A 553 -0.93 26.64 -32.42
C GLY A 553 -1.60 25.36 -31.88
N ASN A 554 -2.64 24.90 -32.57
CA ASN A 554 -3.38 23.71 -32.18
C ASN A 554 -2.58 22.45 -32.52
N ARG A 555 -2.54 21.50 -31.60
CA ARG A 555 -1.82 20.26 -31.79
C ARG A 555 -2.76 19.06 -31.86
N CYS A 556 -2.45 18.15 -32.77
CA CYS A 556 -3.16 16.89 -32.89
C CYS A 556 -2.20 15.71 -32.79
N VAL A 557 -2.70 14.62 -32.23
CA VAL A 557 -2.00 13.34 -32.20
C VAL A 557 -2.61 12.42 -33.24
N ILE A 558 -1.76 11.82 -34.04
CA ILE A 558 -2.14 11.01 -35.20
C ILE A 558 -1.60 9.60 -35.00
N ASP A 559 -2.46 8.62 -35.19
CA ASP A 559 -2.09 7.22 -35.33
C ASP A 559 -1.93 6.91 -36.82
N LEU A 560 -0.68 6.78 -37.28
CA LEU A 560 -0.37 6.57 -38.69
C LEU A 560 -0.83 5.18 -39.17
N ASP A 561 -0.85 4.16 -38.31
CA ASP A 561 -1.35 2.83 -38.68
C ASP A 561 -2.86 2.85 -38.89
N LYS A 562 -3.60 3.58 -38.07
CA LYS A 562 -5.05 3.75 -38.21
C LYS A 562 -5.43 4.86 -39.19
N GLN A 563 -4.45 5.61 -39.68
CA GLN A 563 -4.62 6.76 -40.53
C GLN A 563 -5.66 7.74 -39.98
N SER A 564 -5.64 7.98 -38.70
CA SER A 564 -6.65 8.78 -38.01
C SER A 564 -6.07 9.66 -36.91
N ILE A 565 -6.72 10.83 -36.72
CA ILE A 565 -6.43 11.71 -35.59
C ILE A 565 -7.07 11.10 -34.35
N ILE A 566 -6.24 10.76 -33.32
CA ILE A 566 -6.69 10.15 -32.09
C ILE A 566 -6.90 11.15 -30.94
N SER A 567 -6.33 12.34 -31.04
CA SER A 567 -6.57 13.44 -30.10
C SER A 567 -6.42 14.79 -30.78
N LYS A 568 -7.30 15.74 -30.44
CA LYS A 568 -7.21 17.14 -30.86
C LYS A 568 -7.25 18.03 -29.62
N ASP A 569 -6.42 19.06 -29.58
CA ASP A 569 -6.47 20.17 -28.62
C ASP A 569 -6.55 19.73 -27.14
N LYS A 570 -6.01 18.56 -26.83
CA LYS A 570 -5.96 18.04 -25.45
C LYS A 570 -4.63 18.33 -24.78
N PHE A 571 -3.56 18.24 -25.54
CA PHE A 571 -2.21 18.44 -25.08
C PHE A 571 -1.58 19.63 -25.76
N ARG A 572 -0.85 20.42 -24.98
CA ARG A 572 -0.02 21.52 -25.51
C ARG A 572 1.28 20.98 -26.06
N ASP A 573 1.83 19.94 -25.40
CA ASP A 573 3.06 19.27 -25.80
C ASP A 573 3.09 17.80 -25.40
N MET A 574 3.89 17.01 -26.10
CA MET A 574 4.13 15.60 -25.83
C MET A 574 5.57 15.27 -26.13
N TRP A 575 6.18 14.47 -25.29
CA TRP A 575 7.55 14.00 -25.47
C TRP A 575 7.57 12.55 -25.92
N ALA A 576 8.68 12.14 -26.52
CA ALA A 576 8.87 10.75 -26.91
C ALA A 576 8.63 9.81 -25.72
N MET A 577 7.97 8.69 -25.99
CA MET A 577 7.69 7.69 -24.97
C MET A 577 8.97 7.16 -24.37
N SER A 578 9.07 7.14 -23.05
CA SER A 578 10.18 6.57 -22.30
C SER A 578 9.65 5.70 -21.16
N ASP A 579 10.24 4.55 -20.95
CA ASP A 579 9.83 3.59 -19.91
C ASP A 579 8.32 3.21 -19.97
N ASP A 580 7.76 3.11 -21.19
CA ASP A 580 6.33 2.85 -21.48
C ASP A 580 5.36 3.95 -21.06
N VAL A 581 5.86 5.13 -20.72
CA VAL A 581 5.09 6.31 -20.30
C VAL A 581 5.39 7.50 -21.21
N ILE A 582 4.38 8.26 -21.53
CA ILE A 582 4.49 9.49 -22.34
C ILE A 582 4.29 10.68 -21.40
N LEU A 583 5.29 11.56 -21.35
CA LEU A 583 5.16 12.87 -20.70
C LEU A 583 4.31 13.77 -21.59
N VAL A 584 3.35 14.47 -21.01
CA VAL A 584 2.48 15.43 -21.70
C VAL A 584 2.40 16.74 -20.94
N GLN A 585 2.29 17.84 -21.67
CA GLN A 585 1.88 19.13 -21.14
C GLN A 585 0.43 19.40 -21.56
N TYR A 586 -0.41 19.73 -20.60
CA TYR A 586 -1.82 20.05 -20.86
C TYR A 586 -1.98 21.53 -21.25
N LEU A 587 -3.16 21.89 -21.75
CA LEU A 587 -3.45 23.27 -22.18
C LEU A 587 -3.38 24.29 -21.03
N ASP A 588 -3.55 23.85 -19.79
CA ASP A 588 -3.41 24.66 -18.58
C ASP A 588 -1.94 24.83 -18.12
N ASN A 589 -0.99 24.41 -18.93
CA ASN A 589 0.44 24.35 -18.69
C ASN A 589 0.90 23.33 -17.63
N SER A 590 0.00 22.59 -17.02
CA SER A 590 0.37 21.50 -16.11
C SER A 590 0.93 20.30 -16.88
N PHE A 591 1.82 19.55 -16.22
CA PHE A 591 2.42 18.34 -16.76
C PHE A 591 1.77 17.09 -16.16
N GLY A 592 1.76 16.02 -16.94
CA GLY A 592 1.26 14.72 -16.50
C GLY A 592 1.82 13.59 -17.33
N PHE A 593 1.39 12.39 -16.99
CA PHE A 593 1.90 11.17 -17.58
C PHE A 593 0.74 10.32 -18.11
N VAL A 594 0.87 9.89 -19.37
CA VAL A 594 -0.16 9.09 -20.05
C VAL A 594 0.42 7.80 -20.60
N SER A 595 -0.44 6.82 -20.78
CA SER A 595 -0.11 5.54 -21.44
C SER A 595 -0.06 5.69 -22.96
N ARG A 596 0.28 4.62 -23.67
CA ARG A 596 0.20 4.51 -25.14
C ARG A 596 -1.20 4.80 -25.70
N SER A 597 -2.25 4.60 -24.91
CA SER A 597 -3.63 4.92 -25.27
C SER A 597 -4.07 6.33 -24.87
N LEU A 598 -3.14 7.19 -24.48
CA LEU A 598 -3.37 8.56 -24.03
C LEU A 598 -4.28 8.67 -22.80
N THR A 599 -4.33 7.63 -21.98
CA THR A 599 -5.02 7.63 -20.69
C THR A 599 -4.03 7.99 -19.56
N PRO A 600 -4.43 8.79 -18.57
CA PRO A 600 -3.56 9.11 -17.44
C PRO A 600 -3.08 7.83 -16.73
N VAL A 601 -1.76 7.73 -16.54
CA VAL A 601 -1.13 6.68 -15.73
C VAL A 601 -1.01 7.15 -14.28
N ILE A 602 -0.69 8.44 -14.12
CA ILE A 602 -0.60 9.12 -12.83
C ILE A 602 -1.66 10.22 -12.81
N ASN A 603 -2.55 10.21 -11.82
CA ASN A 603 -3.64 11.17 -11.72
C ASN A 603 -3.18 12.56 -11.28
N GLN A 604 -2.01 12.64 -10.60
CA GLN A 604 -1.46 13.90 -10.13
C GLN A 604 -0.91 14.73 -11.30
N ARG A 605 -1.07 16.07 -11.23
CA ARG A 605 -0.49 17.04 -12.14
C ARG A 605 0.65 17.79 -11.46
N TYR A 606 1.61 18.22 -12.27
CA TYR A 606 2.84 18.87 -11.82
C TYR A 606 3.01 20.21 -12.56
N ASP A 607 3.74 21.13 -11.94
CA ASP A 607 4.07 22.42 -12.58
C ASP A 607 5.20 22.25 -13.61
N ARG A 608 6.09 21.29 -13.35
CA ARG A 608 7.12 20.83 -14.29
C ARG A 608 7.38 19.33 -14.08
N ALA A 609 7.62 18.62 -15.15
CA ALA A 609 7.97 17.20 -15.10
C ALA A 609 8.93 16.86 -16.24
N TYR A 610 9.63 15.76 -16.09
CA TYR A 610 10.55 15.20 -17.07
C TYR A 610 10.17 13.76 -17.41
N SER A 611 10.55 13.31 -18.61
CA SER A 611 10.27 11.93 -19.04
C SER A 611 10.88 10.91 -18.09
N PHE A 612 10.22 9.77 -17.95
CA PHE A 612 10.73 8.66 -17.16
C PHE A 612 12.09 8.16 -17.69
N SER A 613 12.97 7.80 -16.78
CA SER A 613 14.25 7.16 -17.07
C SER A 613 14.61 6.21 -15.95
N CYS A 614 14.91 4.95 -16.29
CA CYS A 614 15.21 3.90 -15.29
C CYS A 614 14.07 3.71 -14.25
N GLY A 615 12.80 3.81 -14.69
CA GLY A 615 11.63 3.62 -13.85
C GLY A 615 11.26 4.81 -12.96
N THR A 616 11.95 5.95 -13.11
CA THR A 616 11.76 7.14 -12.28
C THR A 616 11.65 8.41 -13.10
N ALA A 617 11.03 9.45 -12.55
CA ALA A 617 10.92 10.76 -13.19
C ALA A 617 11.09 11.88 -12.17
N ALA A 618 11.79 12.94 -12.55
CA ALA A 618 11.84 14.18 -11.79
C ALA A 618 10.59 15.00 -12.04
N VAL A 619 10.00 15.53 -10.97
CA VAL A 619 8.80 16.39 -11.02
C VAL A 619 8.95 17.55 -10.06
N ILE A 620 8.27 18.66 -10.37
CA ILE A 620 8.20 19.84 -9.51
C ILE A 620 6.73 20.19 -9.29
N LYS A 621 6.36 20.41 -8.03
CA LYS A 621 5.05 20.86 -7.62
C LYS A 621 5.19 21.98 -6.59
N GLY A 622 4.65 23.16 -6.90
CA GLY A 622 4.94 24.37 -6.14
C GLY A 622 6.41 24.73 -6.18
N SER A 623 7.03 24.84 -5.02
CA SER A 623 8.48 25.09 -4.86
C SER A 623 9.31 23.84 -4.57
N GLN A 624 8.72 22.65 -4.70
CA GLN A 624 9.36 21.40 -4.31
C GLN A 624 9.58 20.48 -5.51
N GLY A 625 10.85 20.14 -5.74
CA GLY A 625 11.26 19.14 -6.70
C GLY A 625 11.51 17.79 -6.01
N TYR A 626 11.13 16.69 -6.65
CA TYR A 626 11.36 15.34 -6.13
C TYR A 626 11.28 14.29 -7.24
N ILE A 627 11.73 13.08 -6.93
CA ILE A 627 11.64 11.93 -7.84
C ILE A 627 10.40 11.11 -7.51
N ILE A 628 9.72 10.63 -8.54
CA ILE A 628 8.58 9.71 -8.45
C ILE A 628 8.87 8.40 -9.17
N ASP A 629 8.23 7.33 -8.74
CA ASP A 629 8.15 6.07 -9.47
C ASP A 629 6.98 6.05 -10.48
N LYS A 630 6.84 4.96 -11.26
CA LYS A 630 5.76 4.81 -12.26
C LYS A 630 4.34 4.81 -11.67
N SER A 631 4.18 4.60 -10.37
CA SER A 631 2.89 4.71 -9.68
C SER A 631 2.55 6.15 -9.28
N GLY A 632 3.48 7.08 -9.41
CA GLY A 632 3.40 8.45 -8.94
C GLY A 632 3.78 8.62 -7.46
N LYS A 633 4.31 7.56 -6.82
CA LYS A 633 4.80 7.64 -5.44
C LYS A 633 6.13 8.38 -5.42
N GLN A 634 6.25 9.35 -4.50
CA GLN A 634 7.52 10.01 -4.20
C GLN A 634 8.50 9.00 -3.60
N ILE A 635 9.75 9.02 -4.11
CA ILE A 635 10.83 8.12 -3.69
C ILE A 635 12.10 8.86 -3.25
N SER A 636 12.16 10.18 -3.40
CA SER A 636 13.29 11.01 -2.96
C SER A 636 12.89 12.01 -1.87
N ALA A 637 13.88 12.66 -1.26
CA ALA A 637 13.71 13.88 -0.50
C ALA A 637 13.16 15.02 -1.38
N TYR A 638 12.80 16.15 -0.74
CA TYR A 638 12.44 17.38 -1.45
C TYR A 638 13.68 18.23 -1.72
N TYR A 639 13.74 18.80 -2.92
CA TYR A 639 14.77 19.71 -3.41
C TYR A 639 14.16 21.03 -3.87
N ASP A 640 14.94 22.12 -3.85
CA ASP A 640 14.53 23.43 -4.38
C ASP A 640 14.32 23.40 -5.91
N ASP A 641 15.09 22.57 -6.61
CA ASP A 641 14.98 22.29 -8.04
C ASP A 641 15.56 20.92 -8.35
N ILE A 642 15.04 20.25 -9.37
CA ILE A 642 15.50 18.95 -9.84
C ILE A 642 15.31 18.81 -11.34
N ALA A 643 16.28 18.21 -12.02
CA ALA A 643 16.20 17.89 -13.44
C ALA A 643 17.06 16.67 -13.78
N PRO A 644 16.74 15.90 -14.82
CA PRO A 644 17.61 14.81 -15.27
C PRO A 644 18.97 15.32 -15.75
N LEU A 645 20.03 14.55 -15.50
CA LEU A 645 21.34 14.82 -16.05
C LEU A 645 21.44 14.32 -17.48
N SER A 646 21.55 15.24 -18.43
CA SER A 646 21.59 14.89 -19.86
C SER A 646 22.69 13.89 -20.20
N GLY A 647 22.34 12.85 -20.95
CA GLY A 647 23.27 11.80 -21.38
C GLY A 647 23.50 10.69 -20.35
N TYR A 648 22.91 10.77 -19.16
CA TYR A 648 23.08 9.78 -18.10
C TYR A 648 21.72 9.34 -17.56
N LYS A 649 21.35 8.09 -17.84
CA LYS A 649 20.08 7.51 -17.39
C LYS A 649 20.03 7.37 -15.87
N GLY A 650 18.91 7.78 -15.26
CA GLY A 650 18.67 7.64 -13.82
C GLY A 650 19.55 8.52 -12.93
N LEU A 651 20.24 9.53 -13.48
CA LEU A 651 20.93 10.57 -12.72
C LEU A 651 20.17 11.89 -12.80
N TYR A 652 20.14 12.59 -11.68
CA TYR A 652 19.43 13.84 -11.52
C TYR A 652 20.33 14.92 -10.94
N LYS A 653 20.28 16.10 -11.56
CA LYS A 653 20.83 17.35 -11.00
C LYS A 653 19.84 17.83 -9.94
N VAL A 654 20.32 18.15 -8.78
CA VAL A 654 19.48 18.70 -7.68
C VAL A 654 20.06 19.99 -7.15
N MET A 655 19.19 20.84 -6.64
CA MET A 655 19.55 22.03 -5.89
C MET A 655 18.84 22.01 -4.53
N LEU A 656 19.62 22.28 -3.48
CA LEU A 656 19.12 22.39 -2.11
C LEU A 656 19.84 23.56 -1.41
N ASN A 657 19.07 24.50 -0.86
CA ASN A 657 19.60 25.70 -0.22
C ASN A 657 20.58 26.50 -1.11
N GLY A 658 20.28 26.55 -2.41
CA GLY A 658 21.11 27.24 -3.40
C GLY A 658 22.41 26.54 -3.77
N LYS A 659 22.65 25.33 -3.30
CA LYS A 659 23.78 24.46 -3.66
C LYS A 659 23.32 23.34 -4.59
N CYS A 660 24.21 22.94 -5.51
CA CYS A 660 23.94 21.89 -6.49
C CYS A 660 24.75 20.63 -6.22
N GLY A 661 24.18 19.49 -6.60
CA GLY A 661 24.81 18.18 -6.57
C GLY A 661 24.13 17.22 -7.56
N ILE A 662 24.52 15.97 -7.51
CA ILE A 662 23.94 14.90 -8.32
C ILE A 662 23.47 13.78 -7.41
N ILE A 663 22.27 13.30 -7.66
CA ILE A 663 21.71 12.11 -7.03
C ILE A 663 21.34 11.06 -8.08
N ASP A 664 21.19 9.83 -7.65
CA ASP A 664 20.68 8.77 -8.50
C ASP A 664 19.15 8.59 -8.37
N ALA A 665 18.63 7.61 -9.10
CA ALA A 665 17.20 7.24 -9.11
C ALA A 665 16.70 6.67 -7.77
N ASN A 666 17.59 6.41 -6.80
CA ASN A 666 17.25 5.92 -5.46
C ASN A 666 17.42 7.00 -4.39
N ASP A 667 17.72 8.24 -4.77
CA ASP A 667 18.07 9.36 -3.89
C ASP A 667 19.47 9.22 -3.24
N ASP A 668 20.33 8.33 -3.77
CA ASP A 668 21.69 8.20 -3.31
C ASP A 668 22.54 9.36 -3.86
N ILE A 669 23.33 10.01 -3.01
CA ILE A 669 24.19 11.12 -3.42
C ILE A 669 25.38 10.58 -4.23
N ILE A 670 25.48 10.99 -5.48
CA ILE A 670 26.59 10.66 -6.39
C ILE A 670 27.67 11.76 -6.38
N VAL A 671 27.25 13.01 -6.31
CA VAL A 671 28.12 14.18 -6.10
C VAL A 671 27.47 15.05 -5.03
N GLU A 672 28.25 15.41 -4.01
CA GLU A 672 27.78 16.18 -2.85
C GLU A 672 27.06 17.46 -3.25
N ILE A 673 25.99 17.82 -2.50
CA ILE A 673 25.17 19.01 -2.75
C ILE A 673 25.82 20.21 -2.07
N GLU A 674 27.01 20.58 -2.54
CA GLU A 674 27.80 21.69 -1.97
C GLU A 674 28.31 22.69 -3.01
N HIS A 675 28.14 22.37 -4.29
CA HIS A 675 28.68 23.12 -5.40
C HIS A 675 27.80 24.32 -5.78
N GLN A 676 28.43 25.35 -6.35
CA GLN A 676 27.69 26.52 -6.85
C GLN A 676 27.17 26.26 -8.27
N PRO A 677 25.91 26.66 -8.57
CA PRO A 677 25.42 26.64 -9.95
C PRO A 677 26.25 27.60 -10.82
N ILE A 678 26.43 27.25 -12.10
CA ILE A 678 27.04 28.15 -13.07
C ILE A 678 26.16 29.38 -13.22
N LYS A 679 26.71 30.58 -13.04
CA LYS A 679 25.95 31.84 -13.22
C LYS A 679 25.52 31.96 -14.69
N GLN A 680 24.21 31.93 -14.92
CA GLN A 680 23.64 32.10 -16.24
C GLN A 680 23.46 33.57 -16.62
N SER A 681 23.56 33.86 -17.93
CA SER A 681 23.03 35.05 -18.54
C SER A 681 21.50 35.04 -18.43
N HIS A 682 20.88 36.18 -18.23
CA HIS A 682 19.51 36.49 -17.78
C HIS A 682 18.30 35.85 -18.51
N TYR A 683 18.43 34.76 -19.27
CA TYR A 683 17.37 34.31 -20.20
C TYR A 683 16.71 32.95 -19.90
N THR A 684 17.12 32.21 -18.87
CA THR A 684 16.47 30.91 -18.57
C THR A 684 16.00 30.82 -17.12
N SER A 685 14.75 30.42 -16.94
CA SER A 685 14.13 30.18 -15.63
C SER A 685 14.63 28.87 -14.97
N ASP A 686 15.35 28.04 -15.70
CA ASP A 686 15.87 26.74 -15.23
C ASP A 686 17.28 26.94 -14.64
N LYS A 687 17.37 26.99 -13.32
CA LYS A 687 18.61 27.18 -12.57
C LYS A 687 19.63 26.05 -12.75
N LEU A 688 19.16 24.86 -13.15
CA LEU A 688 19.99 23.67 -13.35
C LEU A 688 20.36 23.46 -14.84
N SER A 689 19.89 24.27 -15.76
CA SER A 689 20.16 24.09 -17.20
C SER A 689 21.67 24.19 -17.52
N SER A 690 22.41 24.96 -16.73
CA SER A 690 23.86 25.14 -16.88
C SER A 690 24.70 23.99 -16.35
N VAL A 691 24.14 23.14 -15.50
CA VAL A 691 24.88 21.99 -14.97
C VAL A 691 24.88 20.88 -16.02
N ASN A 692 25.97 20.78 -16.75
CA ASN A 692 26.15 19.78 -17.80
C ASN A 692 27.32 18.86 -17.48
N CYS A 693 27.14 17.59 -17.84
CA CYS A 693 28.22 16.62 -17.73
C CYS A 693 28.81 16.37 -19.10
N THR A 694 30.09 16.67 -19.24
CA THR A 694 30.84 16.38 -20.44
C THR A 694 31.85 15.28 -20.15
N ASN A 695 31.71 14.15 -20.83
CA ASN A 695 32.61 13.01 -20.68
C ASN A 695 32.76 12.49 -19.23
N GLY A 696 31.67 12.54 -18.43
CA GLY A 696 31.71 12.13 -17.03
C GLY A 696 32.25 13.14 -16.05
N VAL A 697 32.57 14.36 -16.52
CA VAL A 697 33.04 15.48 -15.70
C VAL A 697 32.00 16.57 -15.67
N ILE A 698 31.65 17.05 -14.50
CA ILE A 698 30.82 18.24 -14.30
C ILE A 698 31.72 19.37 -13.88
N GLU A 699 31.63 20.52 -14.58
CA GLU A 699 32.25 21.78 -14.16
C GLU A 699 31.17 22.61 -13.43
N TRP A 700 31.49 23.08 -12.24
CA TRP A 700 30.61 23.85 -11.40
C TRP A 700 30.88 25.36 -11.50
N GLY A 701 29.94 26.18 -11.08
CA GLY A 701 30.07 27.63 -11.13
C GLY A 701 31.14 28.23 -10.23
N ASP A 702 31.66 27.48 -9.30
CA ASP A 702 32.80 27.81 -8.45
C ASP A 702 34.14 27.42 -9.06
N GLY A 703 34.15 26.86 -10.28
CA GLY A 703 35.37 26.38 -10.97
C GLY A 703 35.84 24.99 -10.54
N THR A 704 35.14 24.35 -9.60
CA THR A 704 35.45 22.97 -9.21
C THR A 704 34.94 21.98 -10.27
N LYS A 705 35.53 20.79 -10.27
CA LYS A 705 35.16 19.71 -11.20
C LYS A 705 34.84 18.45 -10.41
N SER A 706 33.73 17.84 -10.73
CA SER A 706 33.34 16.55 -10.15
C SER A 706 33.31 15.47 -11.22
N LEU A 707 33.80 14.28 -10.86
CA LEU A 707 33.70 13.09 -11.68
C LEU A 707 32.43 12.33 -11.27
N ILE A 708 31.60 12.00 -12.25
CA ILE A 708 30.52 11.05 -12.03
C ILE A 708 31.14 9.65 -11.88
N PHE A 709 30.74 8.92 -10.84
CA PHE A 709 31.30 7.60 -10.54
C PHE A 709 32.81 7.62 -10.28
N SER A 710 33.31 8.55 -9.47
CA SER A 710 34.66 8.47 -8.93
C SER A 710 34.84 7.20 -8.06
N LYS A 711 36.09 6.67 -8.01
CA LYS A 711 36.45 5.51 -7.16
C LYS A 711 36.10 5.73 -5.69
#